data_4673126cf6dea667410fe146ce3a8394
#
_entry.id   4673126cf6dea667410fe146ce3a8394
#
_cell.length_a   1.000
_cell.length_b   1.000
_cell.length_c   1.000
_cell.angle_alpha   90.00
_cell.angle_beta   90.00
_cell.angle_gamma   90.00
#
_symmetry.space_group_name_H-M   'P 1'
#
loop_
_entity.id
_entity.type
_entity.pdbx_description
1 polymer ?
#
loop_
_entity_poly.entity_id
_entity_poly.type
_entity_poly.pdbx_seq_one_letter_code
_entity_poly.pdbx_strand_id
1 'polypeptide(L)'
;MRFVASIVILLAMPATAQDMPAHVGSEVCVACHTDAAEAWSGSHHALAWTLPSTETVKADFDNTRFDHDGMTAHFRIEADGGYRVSVTEKDGVTTDYRVHSVAGIEPLQQYLLETEPGRLQSFDVVWDTEKGGWFHLYPDQDLPPDDGLHWTGPYKTWNARCAECHATGFDKNYDAISRSYASTQSEIGVGCEACHGPGSAHLEWSEGRTTLLSPDLDSYGFSQSFATTEATVQQCATCHSRREAHDDAAPVPGTPYHDAYGLALLRPGLYHADGQILDEVYVTGSFLQSKMYAKGVGCLNCHNAHTAELVAEGNAVCTQCHSPAGNPDFLTLTRAEYDAPAHHFHETGTEGAECKSCHAPEQVYMGNDWRADHSFRIPRPDLSTETGAPDACTTCHTDRDADWAASEIAARFPDGANRGPHYGLTLARGRQDAVAASGDLADLAMDDNRPGIVRATALWLLEQSEGAETAERVAPLLSDADPLVRAAAAGQQRTAPAQQRVLRLVQLLDDPVRSVRIAAARALLDAPVARFPGPIAEDFGAAMDDWQAAMASRLDFPETHLQLAGVSLTLRNMAAAERAFAEVVRMDPQRQEAWVMRVRIAAATEGPQRALSVVNAALEVLPDDLALLGFKAELEGSSLPPGALLPPPARSTDAP
;
A
#
# COMPACT_ATOMS: atom_id res chain seq x y z
N MET A 1 -13.66 60.26 46.76
CA MET A 1 -13.52 58.81 46.71
C MET A 1 -12.65 58.46 45.49
N ARG A 2 -11.41 58.06 45.75
CA ARG A 2 -10.47 57.66 44.69
C ARG A 2 -10.57 56.13 44.54
N PHE A 3 -11.03 55.66 43.35
CA PHE A 3 -10.98 54.24 42.98
C PHE A 3 -9.56 53.91 42.52
N VAL A 4 -8.88 53.04 43.26
CA VAL A 4 -7.63 52.40 42.85
C VAL A 4 -8.02 51.16 42.05
N ALA A 5 -7.76 51.16 40.73
CA ALA A 5 -7.90 49.97 39.87
C ALA A 5 -6.63 49.14 40.02
N SER A 6 -6.74 47.99 40.66
CA SER A 6 -5.67 46.98 40.67
C SER A 6 -5.61 46.25 39.31
N ILE A 7 -4.56 46.49 38.54
CA ILE A 7 -4.24 45.74 37.34
C ILE A 7 -3.64 44.42 37.77
N VAL A 8 -4.35 43.31 37.59
CA VAL A 8 -3.82 41.97 37.70
C VAL A 8 -3.09 41.64 36.38
N ILE A 9 -1.76 41.68 36.44
CA ILE A 9 -0.92 41.18 35.31
C ILE A 9 -0.91 39.67 35.43
N LEU A 10 -1.69 39.01 34.56
CA LEU A 10 -1.57 37.58 34.27
C LEU A 10 -0.24 37.40 33.51
N LEU A 11 0.79 36.93 34.19
CA LEU A 11 1.98 36.38 33.56
C LEU A 11 1.56 35.09 32.83
N ALA A 12 1.34 35.19 31.52
CA ALA A 12 1.31 34.01 30.66
C ALA A 12 2.71 33.37 30.75
N MET A 13 2.83 32.25 31.45
CA MET A 13 3.98 31.38 31.31
C MET A 13 3.99 30.89 29.89
N PRO A 14 5.12 30.94 29.15
CA PRO A 14 5.20 30.26 27.88
C PRO A 14 4.93 28.79 28.15
N ALA A 15 3.91 28.20 27.51
CA ALA A 15 3.81 26.77 27.37
C ALA A 15 5.10 26.37 26.65
N THR A 16 6.05 25.75 27.35
CA THR A 16 7.12 25.04 26.68
C THR A 16 6.44 23.92 25.90
N ALA A 17 6.46 23.99 24.58
CA ALA A 17 6.21 22.81 23.76
C ALA A 17 7.15 21.75 24.34
N GLN A 18 6.59 20.68 24.87
CA GLN A 18 7.38 19.54 25.32
C GLN A 18 8.01 18.99 24.06
N ASP A 19 9.33 19.01 23.95
CA ASP A 19 10.04 18.45 22.81
C ASP A 19 9.63 16.96 22.68
N MET A 20 9.26 16.56 21.48
CA MET A 20 8.98 15.14 21.19
C MET A 20 10.20 14.30 21.56
N PRO A 21 10.01 13.09 22.14
CA PRO A 21 11.13 12.21 22.44
C PRO A 21 12.02 12.00 21.23
N ALA A 22 13.33 11.92 21.43
CA ALA A 22 14.31 11.64 20.40
C ALA A 22 14.62 10.15 20.31
N HIS A 23 14.98 9.69 19.11
CA HIS A 23 15.53 8.35 18.93
C HIS A 23 16.90 8.23 19.62
N VAL A 24 17.17 7.05 20.16
CA VAL A 24 18.42 6.76 20.89
C VAL A 24 19.23 5.62 20.26
N GLY A 25 18.61 4.87 19.34
CA GLY A 25 19.20 3.71 18.67
C GLY A 25 19.09 2.40 19.45
N SER A 26 18.96 1.30 18.70
CA SER A 26 18.78 -0.05 19.27
C SER A 26 19.93 -0.47 20.20
N GLU A 27 21.17 -0.03 19.94
CA GLU A 27 22.34 -0.34 20.79
C GLU A 27 22.16 0.09 22.23
N VAL A 28 21.45 1.19 22.47
CA VAL A 28 21.14 1.67 23.82
C VAL A 28 20.16 0.73 24.53
N CYS A 29 19.17 0.22 23.81
CA CYS A 29 18.14 -0.69 24.34
C CYS A 29 18.73 -2.05 24.74
N VAL A 30 19.65 -2.59 23.92
CA VAL A 30 20.33 -3.89 24.13
C VAL A 30 20.97 -3.99 25.51
N ALA A 31 21.51 -2.90 26.05
CA ALA A 31 22.18 -2.90 27.36
C ALA A 31 21.29 -3.34 28.52
N CYS A 32 19.96 -3.16 28.40
CA CYS A 32 18.98 -3.52 29.45
C CYS A 32 18.04 -4.65 29.02
N HIS A 33 17.71 -4.77 27.73
CA HIS A 33 16.75 -5.72 27.16
C HIS A 33 17.45 -6.86 26.42
N THR A 34 18.36 -7.59 27.09
CA THR A 34 19.23 -8.59 26.47
C THR A 34 18.50 -9.70 25.74
N ASP A 35 17.43 -10.25 26.34
CA ASP A 35 16.68 -11.37 25.75
C ASP A 35 15.93 -10.96 24.46
N ALA A 36 15.30 -9.77 24.49
CA ALA A 36 14.63 -9.21 23.31
C ALA A 36 15.63 -8.85 22.21
N ALA A 37 16.78 -8.32 22.60
CA ALA A 37 17.86 -7.97 21.68
C ALA A 37 18.48 -9.19 21.02
N GLU A 38 18.71 -10.29 21.77
CA GLU A 38 19.20 -11.56 21.22
C GLU A 38 18.21 -12.14 20.20
N ALA A 39 16.91 -12.12 20.52
CA ALA A 39 15.86 -12.58 19.61
C ALA A 39 15.76 -11.73 18.33
N TRP A 40 15.95 -10.41 18.45
CA TRP A 40 15.81 -9.47 17.32
C TRP A 40 17.05 -9.44 16.42
N SER A 41 18.27 -9.53 16.95
CA SER A 41 19.51 -9.21 16.23
C SER A 41 19.76 -10.05 14.97
N GLY A 42 19.21 -11.27 14.87
CA GLY A 42 19.30 -12.16 13.71
C GLY A 42 18.02 -12.19 12.87
N SER A 43 16.99 -11.41 13.24
CA SER A 43 15.68 -11.47 12.59
C SER A 43 15.66 -10.74 11.24
N HIS A 44 14.66 -11.08 10.41
CA HIS A 44 14.39 -10.37 9.16
C HIS A 44 14.12 -8.88 9.37
N HIS A 45 13.62 -8.46 10.54
CA HIS A 45 13.45 -7.04 10.88
C HIS A 45 14.80 -6.33 11.02
N ALA A 46 15.70 -6.87 11.83
CA ALA A 46 17.03 -6.30 12.03
C ALA A 46 17.84 -6.24 10.73
N LEU A 47 17.67 -7.25 9.87
CA LEU A 47 18.42 -7.44 8.63
C LEU A 47 17.67 -6.98 7.37
N ALA A 48 16.54 -6.26 7.55
CA ALA A 48 15.72 -5.77 6.43
C ALA A 48 16.48 -4.82 5.50
N TRP A 49 17.41 -4.04 6.05
CA TRP A 49 18.30 -3.14 5.33
C TRP A 49 19.64 -3.04 6.05
N THR A 50 20.75 -3.32 5.35
CA THR A 50 22.09 -3.35 5.94
C THR A 50 23.13 -2.66 5.04
N LEU A 51 24.25 -2.24 5.63
CA LEU A 51 25.41 -1.81 4.86
C LEU A 51 26.16 -3.05 4.32
N PRO A 52 26.79 -2.95 3.12
CA PRO A 52 27.48 -4.08 2.53
C PRO A 52 28.77 -4.39 3.28
N SER A 53 28.92 -5.65 3.68
CA SER A 53 30.11 -6.20 4.33
C SER A 53 30.29 -7.67 3.93
N THR A 54 31.36 -8.29 4.35
CA THR A 54 31.58 -9.74 4.16
C THR A 54 30.58 -10.60 4.94
N GLU A 55 29.89 -10.03 5.92
CA GLU A 55 28.90 -10.73 6.74
C GLU A 55 27.49 -10.58 6.15
N THR A 56 27.19 -9.38 5.62
CA THR A 56 25.85 -9.04 5.15
C THR A 56 25.62 -9.37 3.68
N VAL A 57 26.65 -9.33 2.81
CA VAL A 57 26.55 -9.70 1.40
C VAL A 57 26.61 -11.22 1.26
N LYS A 58 25.57 -11.82 0.72
CA LYS A 58 25.45 -13.27 0.49
C LYS A 58 25.80 -13.68 -0.94
N ALA A 59 25.70 -12.75 -1.89
CA ALA A 59 25.96 -13.03 -3.29
C ALA A 59 27.43 -13.14 -3.62
N ASP A 60 27.70 -13.85 -4.71
CA ASP A 60 29.02 -13.97 -5.28
C ASP A 60 29.37 -12.71 -6.11
N PHE A 61 30.28 -11.90 -5.58
CA PHE A 61 30.86 -10.72 -6.23
C PHE A 61 32.29 -10.98 -6.75
N ASP A 62 32.75 -12.22 -6.85
CA ASP A 62 34.09 -12.53 -7.36
C ASP A 62 34.11 -12.56 -8.89
N ASN A 63 33.97 -11.38 -9.51
CA ASN A 63 33.94 -11.17 -10.96
C ASN A 63 32.85 -11.97 -11.69
N THR A 64 31.71 -12.16 -11.06
CA THR A 64 30.57 -12.90 -11.63
C THR A 64 29.79 -12.03 -12.61
N ARG A 65 29.13 -12.68 -13.58
CA ARG A 65 28.30 -12.04 -14.61
C ARG A 65 26.92 -12.66 -14.65
N PHE A 66 25.95 -11.81 -14.96
CA PHE A 66 24.58 -12.18 -15.26
C PHE A 66 24.15 -11.50 -16.55
N ASP A 67 23.65 -12.28 -17.51
CA ASP A 67 23.17 -11.80 -18.82
C ASP A 67 21.68 -12.08 -18.93
N HIS A 68 20.89 -11.07 -19.29
CA HIS A 68 19.45 -11.16 -19.46
C HIS A 68 18.98 -10.16 -20.53
N ASP A 69 18.28 -10.64 -21.56
CA ASP A 69 17.65 -9.84 -22.63
C ASP A 69 18.48 -8.67 -23.19
N GLY A 70 19.78 -8.94 -23.39
CA GLY A 70 20.73 -7.93 -23.92
C GLY A 70 21.31 -6.99 -22.87
N MET A 71 20.85 -7.05 -21.61
CA MET A 71 21.51 -6.42 -20.48
C MET A 71 22.57 -7.37 -19.91
N THR A 72 23.70 -6.84 -19.47
CA THR A 72 24.74 -7.57 -18.74
C THR A 72 25.05 -6.85 -17.43
N ALA A 73 24.98 -7.56 -16.31
CA ALA A 73 25.46 -7.11 -15.02
C ALA A 73 26.78 -7.81 -14.66
N HIS A 74 27.80 -7.07 -14.27
CA HIS A 74 29.09 -7.58 -13.84
C HIS A 74 29.35 -7.16 -12.39
N PHE A 75 29.44 -8.12 -11.49
CA PHE A 75 29.57 -7.97 -10.04
C PHE A 75 31.02 -8.15 -9.62
N ARG A 76 31.58 -7.21 -8.85
CA ARG A 76 32.97 -7.30 -8.40
C ARG A 76 33.18 -6.62 -7.05
N ILE A 77 34.27 -7.01 -6.38
CA ILE A 77 34.79 -6.36 -5.18
C ILE A 77 36.03 -5.55 -5.59
N GLU A 78 36.05 -4.28 -5.20
CA GLU A 78 37.20 -3.39 -5.43
C GLU A 78 38.32 -3.67 -4.43
N ALA A 79 39.52 -3.16 -4.74
CA ALA A 79 40.70 -3.33 -3.88
C ALA A 79 40.55 -2.71 -2.48
N ASP A 80 39.65 -1.76 -2.30
CA ASP A 80 39.28 -1.14 -1.03
C ASP A 80 38.19 -1.90 -0.26
N GLY A 81 37.70 -3.02 -0.81
CA GLY A 81 36.63 -3.83 -0.26
C GLY A 81 35.22 -3.37 -0.65
N GLY A 82 35.07 -2.34 -1.48
CA GLY A 82 33.79 -1.84 -1.96
C GLY A 82 33.15 -2.78 -3.00
N TYR A 83 31.84 -2.94 -2.93
CA TYR A 83 31.06 -3.74 -3.88
C TYR A 83 30.59 -2.87 -5.04
N ARG A 84 30.70 -3.37 -6.28
CA ARG A 84 30.29 -2.67 -7.49
C ARG A 84 29.56 -3.56 -8.48
N VAL A 85 28.67 -2.93 -9.25
CA VAL A 85 27.96 -3.54 -10.37
C VAL A 85 28.15 -2.66 -11.60
N SER A 86 28.78 -3.20 -12.65
CA SER A 86 28.79 -2.57 -13.98
C SER A 86 27.61 -3.12 -14.77
N VAL A 87 26.67 -2.26 -15.15
CA VAL A 87 25.51 -2.62 -15.95
C VAL A 87 25.72 -2.12 -17.37
N THR A 88 25.68 -3.03 -18.34
CA THR A 88 25.63 -2.70 -19.77
C THR A 88 24.19 -2.91 -20.22
N GLU A 89 23.52 -1.83 -20.60
CA GLU A 89 22.15 -1.86 -21.08
C GLU A 89 22.06 -2.30 -22.56
N LYS A 90 20.86 -2.55 -23.07
CA LYS A 90 20.59 -2.99 -24.46
C LYS A 90 21.15 -2.05 -25.53
N ASP A 91 21.22 -0.76 -25.25
CA ASP A 91 21.81 0.25 -26.12
C ASP A 91 23.34 0.19 -26.18
N GLY A 92 23.97 -0.70 -25.38
CA GLY A 92 25.40 -0.90 -25.27
C GLY A 92 26.11 0.09 -24.35
N VAL A 93 25.36 0.97 -23.67
CA VAL A 93 25.94 1.89 -22.68
C VAL A 93 26.24 1.13 -21.39
N THR A 94 27.47 1.26 -20.91
CA THR A 94 27.91 0.65 -19.65
C THR A 94 28.04 1.73 -18.58
N THR A 95 27.35 1.54 -17.46
CA THR A 95 27.47 2.40 -16.28
C THR A 95 27.94 1.58 -15.08
N ASP A 96 28.83 2.15 -14.29
CA ASP A 96 29.42 1.51 -13.13
C ASP A 96 28.86 2.09 -11.84
N TYR A 97 28.14 1.28 -11.09
CA TYR A 97 27.44 1.69 -9.87
C TYR A 97 28.13 1.14 -8.63
N ARG A 98 28.17 1.95 -7.59
CA ARG A 98 28.51 1.49 -6.25
C ARG A 98 27.28 0.84 -5.63
N VAL A 99 27.46 -0.34 -5.00
CA VAL A 99 26.46 -0.90 -4.08
C VAL A 99 26.47 -0.05 -2.82
N HIS A 100 25.39 0.68 -2.61
CA HIS A 100 25.24 1.54 -1.43
C HIS A 100 24.90 0.69 -0.21
N SER A 101 23.94 -0.24 -0.36
CA SER A 101 23.40 -1.05 0.72
C SER A 101 22.68 -2.29 0.17
N VAL A 102 22.21 -3.13 1.09
CA VAL A 102 21.66 -4.45 0.81
C VAL A 102 20.28 -4.55 1.48
N ALA A 103 19.27 -4.99 0.74
CA ALA A 103 17.93 -5.22 1.24
C ALA A 103 17.63 -6.73 1.34
N GLY A 104 17.13 -7.17 2.49
CA GLY A 104 16.79 -8.56 2.77
C GLY A 104 18.01 -9.45 3.04
N ILE A 105 17.72 -10.67 3.48
CA ILE A 105 18.71 -11.66 3.85
C ILE A 105 18.40 -13.04 3.22
N GLU A 106 17.15 -13.43 3.19
CA GLU A 106 16.61 -14.65 2.59
C GLU A 106 15.09 -14.51 2.34
N PRO A 107 14.50 -15.22 1.35
CA PRO A 107 15.14 -16.15 0.42
C PRO A 107 15.91 -15.47 -0.71
N LEU A 108 15.81 -14.14 -0.82
CA LEU A 108 16.53 -13.33 -1.79
C LEU A 108 17.21 -12.12 -1.14
N GLN A 109 18.28 -11.67 -1.81
CA GLN A 109 18.98 -10.45 -1.42
C GLN A 109 19.06 -9.50 -2.61
N GLN A 110 18.59 -8.27 -2.41
CA GLN A 110 18.57 -7.20 -3.40
C GLN A 110 19.62 -6.14 -3.09
N TYR A 111 20.27 -5.62 -4.14
CA TYR A 111 21.34 -4.64 -4.02
C TYR A 111 20.83 -3.26 -4.43
N LEU A 112 21.09 -2.26 -3.59
CA LEU A 112 20.67 -0.87 -3.81
C LEU A 112 21.83 -0.11 -4.44
N LEU A 113 21.58 0.39 -5.65
CA LEU A 113 22.56 1.10 -6.43
C LEU A 113 22.32 2.62 -6.35
N GLU A 114 23.35 3.38 -6.04
CA GLU A 114 23.28 4.84 -6.08
C GLU A 114 23.43 5.31 -7.53
N THR A 115 22.32 5.75 -8.13
CA THR A 115 22.29 6.21 -9.54
C THR A 115 22.59 7.70 -9.66
N GLU A 116 22.15 8.50 -8.71
CA GLU A 116 22.41 9.93 -8.55
C GLU A 116 22.67 10.19 -7.06
N PRO A 117 23.37 11.27 -6.68
CA PRO A 117 23.62 11.57 -5.27
C PRO A 117 22.33 11.56 -4.43
N GLY A 118 22.27 10.67 -3.46
CA GLY A 118 21.13 10.46 -2.57
C GLY A 118 19.97 9.64 -3.14
N ARG A 119 19.97 9.31 -4.45
CA ARG A 119 18.95 8.45 -5.07
C ARG A 119 19.40 7.00 -5.07
N LEU A 120 18.71 6.16 -4.36
CA LEU A 120 18.92 4.72 -4.33
C LEU A 120 17.87 4.02 -5.19
N GLN A 121 18.34 3.13 -6.07
CA GLN A 121 17.48 2.28 -6.89
C GLN A 121 17.62 0.82 -6.50
N SER A 122 16.49 0.14 -6.41
CA SER A 122 16.43 -1.31 -6.21
C SER A 122 16.77 -1.98 -7.54
N PHE A 123 17.91 -2.70 -7.59
CA PHE A 123 18.33 -3.37 -8.81
C PHE A 123 17.54 -4.66 -9.02
N ASP A 124 17.09 -4.91 -10.25
CA ASP A 124 16.21 -6.05 -10.57
C ASP A 124 16.96 -7.39 -10.73
N VAL A 125 18.30 -7.38 -10.76
CA VAL A 125 19.10 -8.61 -10.65
C VAL A 125 19.46 -8.83 -9.20
N VAL A 126 18.95 -9.93 -8.66
CA VAL A 126 19.00 -10.28 -7.24
C VAL A 126 19.64 -11.64 -7.02
N TRP A 127 20.03 -11.91 -5.79
CA TRP A 127 20.64 -13.18 -5.41
C TRP A 127 19.65 -14.09 -4.71
N ASP A 128 19.44 -15.29 -5.25
CA ASP A 128 18.72 -16.38 -4.57
C ASP A 128 19.65 -16.99 -3.52
N THR A 129 19.32 -16.82 -2.24
CA THR A 129 20.17 -17.27 -1.14
C THR A 129 20.06 -18.76 -0.87
N GLU A 130 18.99 -19.41 -1.33
CA GLU A 130 18.77 -20.84 -1.19
C GLU A 130 19.49 -21.64 -2.29
N LYS A 131 19.37 -21.18 -3.55
CA LYS A 131 19.97 -21.84 -4.71
C LYS A 131 21.40 -21.38 -4.99
N GLY A 132 21.80 -20.22 -4.45
CA GLY A 132 23.14 -19.68 -4.66
C GLY A 132 23.39 -19.21 -6.09
N GLY A 133 22.53 -18.31 -6.61
CA GLY A 133 22.65 -17.82 -7.97
C GLY A 133 21.94 -16.47 -8.21
N TRP A 134 22.43 -15.74 -9.23
CA TRP A 134 21.78 -14.53 -9.70
C TRP A 134 20.52 -14.84 -10.52
N PHE A 135 19.46 -14.06 -10.38
CA PHE A 135 18.27 -14.12 -11.23
C PHE A 135 17.66 -12.73 -11.41
N HIS A 136 16.83 -12.56 -12.44
CA HIS A 136 16.09 -11.32 -12.68
C HIS A 136 14.69 -11.43 -12.08
N LEU A 137 14.27 -10.42 -11.32
CA LEU A 137 12.95 -10.41 -10.64
C LEU A 137 11.77 -10.50 -11.61
N TYR A 138 11.93 -9.94 -12.80
CA TYR A 138 10.89 -9.84 -13.82
C TYR A 138 11.39 -10.41 -15.15
N PRO A 139 11.60 -11.74 -15.26
CA PRO A 139 12.28 -12.34 -16.41
C PRO A 139 11.50 -12.21 -17.73
N ASP A 140 10.19 -11.97 -17.65
CA ASP A 140 9.32 -11.82 -18.83
C ASP A 140 9.14 -10.35 -19.26
N GLN A 141 9.78 -9.39 -18.56
CA GLN A 141 9.71 -7.97 -18.87
C GLN A 141 10.97 -7.53 -19.63
N ASP A 142 10.76 -7.08 -20.86
CA ASP A 142 11.79 -6.51 -21.74
C ASP A 142 11.63 -4.99 -21.84
N LEU A 143 12.05 -4.27 -20.77
CA LEU A 143 11.83 -2.85 -20.62
C LEU A 143 13.06 -2.03 -21.06
N PRO A 144 12.88 -0.95 -21.85
CA PRO A 144 13.97 -0.02 -22.15
C PRO A 144 14.32 0.85 -20.91
N PRO A 145 15.54 1.43 -20.85
CA PRO A 145 15.98 2.23 -19.69
C PRO A 145 15.14 3.48 -19.38
N ASP A 146 14.31 3.94 -20.32
CA ASP A 146 13.40 5.07 -20.16
C ASP A 146 11.97 4.67 -19.78
N ASP A 147 11.68 3.37 -19.65
CA ASP A 147 10.41 2.88 -19.11
C ASP A 147 10.30 3.15 -17.61
N GLY A 148 9.13 3.60 -17.14
CA GLY A 148 8.91 3.85 -15.72
C GLY A 148 9.08 2.61 -14.82
N LEU A 149 8.82 1.41 -15.36
CA LEU A 149 8.97 0.13 -14.65
C LEU A 149 10.40 -0.45 -14.74
N HIS A 150 11.27 0.11 -15.59
CA HIS A 150 12.69 -0.27 -15.62
C HIS A 150 13.33 -0.04 -14.23
N TRP A 151 14.37 -0.80 -13.88
CA TRP A 151 15.00 -0.70 -12.56
C TRP A 151 15.52 0.72 -12.22
N THR A 152 15.80 1.56 -13.21
CA THR A 152 16.15 2.98 -13.02
C THR A 152 14.95 3.92 -12.91
N GLY A 153 13.73 3.41 -13.12
CA GLY A 153 12.49 4.18 -13.13
C GLY A 153 11.94 4.49 -11.73
N PRO A 154 10.90 5.34 -11.64
CA PRO A 154 10.36 5.82 -10.37
C PRO A 154 9.72 4.72 -9.52
N TYR A 155 9.31 3.61 -10.12
CA TYR A 155 8.70 2.50 -9.39
C TYR A 155 9.69 1.64 -8.61
N LYS A 156 11.00 1.77 -8.87
CA LYS A 156 12.09 1.05 -8.22
C LYS A 156 12.95 1.96 -7.32
N THR A 157 12.56 3.23 -7.13
CA THR A 157 13.27 4.15 -6.25
C THR A 157 13.09 3.74 -4.80
N TRP A 158 14.18 3.28 -4.18
CA TRP A 158 14.20 2.79 -2.80
C TRP A 158 13.71 3.83 -1.79
N ASN A 159 14.22 5.07 -1.90
CA ASN A 159 13.83 6.17 -1.02
C ASN A 159 12.31 6.41 -0.99
N ALA A 160 11.65 6.22 -2.15
CA ALA A 160 10.23 6.51 -2.32
C ALA A 160 9.32 5.33 -1.92
N ARG A 161 9.76 4.09 -2.20
CA ARG A 161 8.88 2.93 -2.23
C ARG A 161 9.14 1.92 -1.11
N CYS A 162 10.38 1.89 -0.56
CA CYS A 162 10.84 0.79 0.27
C CYS A 162 11.37 1.24 1.64
N ALA A 163 12.19 2.31 1.66
CA ALA A 163 12.99 2.69 2.81
C ALA A 163 12.18 2.92 4.10
N GLU A 164 10.98 3.48 3.99
CA GLU A 164 10.11 3.75 5.15
C GLU A 164 9.77 2.47 5.94
N CYS A 165 9.59 1.32 5.25
CA CYS A 165 9.32 0.04 5.90
C CYS A 165 10.58 -0.72 6.32
N HIS A 166 11.75 -0.34 5.78
CA HIS A 166 13.01 -1.02 5.98
C HIS A 166 14.00 -0.23 6.87
N ALA A 167 13.56 0.88 7.45
CA ALA A 167 14.37 1.75 8.32
C ALA A 167 13.63 2.13 9.61
N THR A 168 14.34 2.73 10.55
CA THR A 168 13.81 3.31 11.78
C THR A 168 13.84 4.82 11.68
N GLY A 169 12.70 5.50 11.93
CA GLY A 169 12.61 6.96 11.91
C GLY A 169 13.04 7.56 10.58
N PHE A 170 12.50 7.02 9.48
CA PHE A 170 12.85 7.45 8.12
C PHE A 170 12.17 8.77 7.76
N ASP A 171 12.93 9.66 7.15
CA ASP A 171 12.48 10.90 6.57
C ASP A 171 12.98 10.96 5.11
N LYS A 172 12.06 10.97 4.16
CA LYS A 172 12.36 10.85 2.75
C LYS A 172 13.05 12.08 2.18
N ASN A 173 12.63 13.27 2.59
CA ASN A 173 13.21 14.56 2.19
C ASN A 173 13.38 14.71 0.67
N TYR A 174 12.31 14.44 -0.09
CA TYR A 174 12.31 14.64 -1.53
C TYR A 174 12.09 16.12 -1.88
N ASP A 175 13.02 16.73 -2.62
CA ASP A 175 12.84 18.05 -3.20
C ASP A 175 12.32 17.95 -4.63
N ALA A 176 11.07 18.36 -4.85
CA ALA A 176 10.41 18.27 -6.15
C ALA A 176 10.96 19.26 -7.20
N ILE A 177 11.70 20.30 -6.78
CA ILE A 177 12.30 21.29 -7.69
C ILE A 177 13.61 20.76 -8.26
N SER A 178 14.51 20.31 -7.39
CA SER A 178 15.77 19.67 -7.78
C SER A 178 15.62 18.21 -8.17
N ARG A 179 14.46 17.59 -7.82
CA ARG A 179 14.14 16.16 -8.02
C ARG A 179 15.18 15.25 -7.37
N SER A 180 15.66 15.62 -6.21
CA SER A 180 16.69 14.92 -5.46
C SER A 180 16.20 14.48 -4.09
N TYR A 181 16.89 13.51 -3.51
CA TYR A 181 16.63 13.01 -2.17
C TYR A 181 17.74 13.44 -1.21
N ALA A 182 17.33 13.86 -0.02
CA ALA A 182 18.20 14.07 1.14
C ALA A 182 17.72 13.22 2.32
N SER A 183 17.38 11.95 2.02
CA SER A 183 16.76 11.03 2.98
C SER A 183 17.64 10.82 4.21
N THR A 184 17.00 10.78 5.37
CA THR A 184 17.63 10.49 6.65
C THR A 184 16.85 9.41 7.40
N GLN A 185 17.53 8.68 8.26
CA GLN A 185 16.94 7.71 9.17
C GLN A 185 17.68 7.72 10.50
N SER A 186 16.99 7.36 11.56
CA SER A 186 17.62 7.21 12.88
C SER A 186 18.51 5.96 12.92
N GLU A 187 18.07 4.89 12.24
CA GLU A 187 18.79 3.62 12.18
C GLU A 187 18.47 2.91 10.84
N ILE A 188 19.48 2.30 10.23
CA ILE A 188 19.31 1.40 9.09
C ILE A 188 18.75 0.06 9.60
N GLY A 189 17.78 -0.52 8.88
CA GLY A 189 17.03 -1.68 9.38
C GLY A 189 15.88 -1.31 10.32
N VAL A 190 15.04 -2.29 10.63
CA VAL A 190 13.88 -2.12 11.52
C VAL A 190 14.33 -2.39 12.95
N GLY A 191 14.74 -1.33 13.65
CA GLY A 191 15.21 -1.36 15.02
C GLY A 191 14.08 -1.34 16.06
N CYS A 192 14.46 -1.32 17.33
CA CYS A 192 13.51 -1.32 18.45
C CYS A 192 12.51 -0.16 18.35
N GLU A 193 13.01 1.03 18.02
CA GLU A 193 12.22 2.26 17.99
C GLU A 193 11.30 2.38 16.76
N ALA A 194 11.45 1.52 15.75
CA ALA A 194 10.52 1.44 14.63
C ALA A 194 9.13 0.91 15.06
N CYS A 195 9.08 0.16 16.16
CA CYS A 195 7.84 -0.39 16.70
C CYS A 195 7.45 0.27 18.02
N HIS A 196 8.40 0.54 18.90
CA HIS A 196 8.16 1.07 20.26
C HIS A 196 8.07 2.61 20.29
N GLY A 197 8.65 3.28 19.32
CA GLY A 197 8.78 4.74 19.28
C GLY A 197 10.07 5.25 19.94
N PRO A 198 10.33 6.57 19.85
CA PRO A 198 11.56 7.20 20.34
C PRO A 198 11.81 6.98 21.83
N GLY A 199 13.01 6.49 22.19
CA GLY A 199 13.32 5.95 23.51
C GLY A 199 13.83 6.96 24.55
N SER A 200 14.08 8.24 24.20
CA SER A 200 14.70 9.18 25.14
C SER A 200 13.87 9.41 26.42
N ALA A 201 12.54 9.49 26.30
CA ALA A 201 11.66 9.64 27.46
C ALA A 201 11.63 8.38 28.34
N HIS A 202 11.74 7.20 27.72
CA HIS A 202 11.87 5.93 28.44
C HIS A 202 13.17 5.86 29.25
N LEU A 203 14.30 6.32 28.70
CA LEU A 203 15.56 6.38 29.44
C LEU A 203 15.45 7.31 30.66
N GLU A 204 14.84 8.48 30.51
CA GLU A 204 14.61 9.39 31.61
C GLU A 204 13.71 8.79 32.71
N TRP A 205 12.64 8.09 32.27
CA TRP A 205 11.76 7.37 33.19
C TRP A 205 12.50 6.26 33.95
N SER A 206 13.29 5.45 33.22
CA SER A 206 14.04 4.32 33.81
C SER A 206 15.07 4.75 34.84
N GLU A 207 15.63 5.95 34.69
CA GLU A 207 16.59 6.56 35.64
C GLU A 207 15.91 7.35 36.76
N GLY A 208 14.57 7.38 36.80
CA GLY A 208 13.80 8.12 37.80
C GLY A 208 13.92 9.64 37.67
N ARG A 209 14.36 10.14 36.52
CA ARG A 209 14.52 11.58 36.25
C ARG A 209 13.22 12.27 35.88
N THR A 210 12.26 11.56 35.33
CA THR A 210 10.95 12.06 34.92
C THR A 210 9.85 11.44 35.79
N THR A 211 9.08 12.29 36.50
CA THR A 211 7.92 11.88 37.31
C THR A 211 6.58 12.12 36.62
N LEU A 212 6.56 12.93 35.56
CA LEU A 212 5.38 13.27 34.77
C LEU A 212 5.73 13.09 33.29
N LEU A 213 5.16 12.07 32.67
CA LEU A 213 5.25 11.85 31.23
C LEU A 213 4.19 12.70 30.50
N SER A 214 4.44 12.97 29.22
CA SER A 214 3.45 13.57 28.34
C SER A 214 2.19 12.70 28.30
N PRO A 215 0.97 13.28 28.17
CA PRO A 215 -0.25 12.53 27.96
C PRO A 215 -0.24 11.60 26.73
N ASP A 216 0.64 11.93 25.76
CA ASP A 216 0.78 11.18 24.51
C ASP A 216 1.74 9.98 24.62
N LEU A 217 2.31 9.75 25.82
CA LEU A 217 3.22 8.64 26.09
C LEU A 217 2.57 7.64 27.04
N ASP A 218 2.94 6.36 26.87
CA ASP A 218 2.54 5.32 27.82
C ASP A 218 3.21 5.49 29.20
N SER A 219 2.86 4.60 30.15
CA SER A 219 3.40 4.65 31.51
C SER A 219 4.92 4.41 31.61
N TYR A 220 5.54 3.99 30.53
CA TYR A 220 6.98 3.73 30.43
C TYR A 220 7.73 4.79 29.61
N GLY A 221 7.03 5.74 29.02
CA GLY A 221 7.61 6.83 28.24
C GLY A 221 7.73 6.56 26.74
N PHE A 222 7.00 5.57 26.21
CA PHE A 222 6.90 5.31 24.77
C PHE A 222 5.64 5.91 24.16
N SER A 223 5.70 6.27 22.89
CA SER A 223 4.54 6.74 22.13
C SER A 223 3.60 5.60 21.74
N GLN A 224 4.12 4.38 21.57
CA GLN A 224 3.31 3.20 21.24
C GLN A 224 2.94 2.39 22.46
N SER A 225 1.66 2.00 22.54
CA SER A 225 1.14 1.07 23.54
C SER A 225 0.62 -0.19 22.87
N PHE A 226 1.08 -1.36 23.29
CA PHE A 226 0.59 -2.67 22.83
C PHE A 226 -0.50 -3.25 23.74
N ALA A 227 -1.24 -2.40 24.45
CA ALA A 227 -2.27 -2.84 25.41
C ALA A 227 -3.51 -3.47 24.75
N THR A 228 -3.73 -3.23 23.46
CA THR A 228 -4.87 -3.78 22.70
C THR A 228 -4.40 -4.48 21.42
N THR A 229 -5.16 -5.49 21.00
CA THR A 229 -4.93 -6.17 19.71
C THR A 229 -4.95 -5.18 18.55
N GLU A 230 -5.89 -4.24 18.55
CA GLU A 230 -6.04 -3.24 17.49
C GLU A 230 -4.81 -2.34 17.38
N ALA A 231 -4.27 -1.84 18.49
CA ALA A 231 -3.05 -1.03 18.49
C ALA A 231 -1.86 -1.80 17.91
N THR A 232 -1.75 -3.10 18.23
CA THR A 232 -0.72 -3.99 17.66
C THR A 232 -0.91 -4.18 16.16
N VAL A 233 -2.15 -4.46 15.71
CA VAL A 233 -2.46 -4.65 14.28
C VAL A 233 -2.16 -3.38 13.50
N GLN A 234 -2.54 -2.20 14.00
CA GLN A 234 -2.25 -0.91 13.35
C GLN A 234 -0.75 -0.65 13.26
N GLN A 235 0.03 -0.95 14.30
CA GLN A 235 1.49 -0.81 14.27
C GLN A 235 2.11 -1.74 13.23
N CYS A 236 1.73 -3.00 13.15
CA CYS A 236 2.23 -3.91 12.12
C CYS A 236 1.81 -3.43 10.71
N ALA A 237 0.60 -2.91 10.58
CA ALA A 237 0.06 -2.42 9.31
C ALA A 237 0.86 -1.24 8.74
N THR A 238 1.59 -0.46 9.56
CA THR A 238 2.42 0.65 9.05
C THR A 238 3.41 0.20 7.98
N CYS A 239 3.92 -1.03 8.07
CA CYS A 239 4.83 -1.64 7.09
C CYS A 239 4.16 -2.77 6.30
N HIS A 240 3.33 -3.58 6.92
CA HIS A 240 2.73 -4.78 6.32
C HIS A 240 1.41 -4.50 5.59
N SER A 241 1.25 -3.31 4.96
CA SER A 241 0.09 -2.95 4.14
C SER A 241 0.47 -2.27 2.83
N ARG A 242 -0.33 -2.47 1.78
CA ARG A 242 -0.30 -1.63 0.58
C ARG A 242 -1.02 -0.32 0.90
N ARG A 243 -0.31 0.79 0.90
CA ARG A 243 -0.78 2.06 1.43
C ARG A 243 -0.21 3.28 0.71
N GLU A 244 -0.82 4.41 0.94
CA GLU A 244 -0.33 5.72 0.54
C GLU A 244 -0.05 6.56 1.78
N ALA A 245 1.16 7.08 1.93
CA ALA A 245 1.53 7.93 3.06
C ALA A 245 0.87 9.32 2.95
N HIS A 246 0.51 9.90 4.10
CA HIS A 246 -0.01 11.27 4.19
C HIS A 246 1.07 12.31 4.50
N ASP A 247 2.24 11.87 4.96
CA ASP A 247 3.38 12.73 5.25
C ASP A 247 4.67 12.19 4.60
N ASP A 248 5.69 13.03 4.49
CA ASP A 248 6.99 12.68 3.92
C ASP A 248 7.85 11.86 4.89
N ALA A 249 7.77 12.17 6.18
CA ALA A 249 8.41 11.42 7.25
C ALA A 249 7.55 10.23 7.70
N ALA A 250 8.20 9.14 8.10
CA ALA A 250 7.54 8.02 8.75
C ALA A 250 6.81 8.48 10.02
N PRO A 251 5.58 8.01 10.28
CA PRO A 251 4.85 8.39 11.48
C PRO A 251 5.55 7.87 12.74
N VAL A 252 5.41 8.60 13.82
CA VAL A 252 5.83 8.11 15.13
C VAL A 252 4.97 6.89 15.50
N PRO A 253 5.56 5.76 15.91
CA PRO A 253 4.82 4.60 16.37
C PRO A 253 3.73 4.98 17.40
N GLY A 254 2.53 4.41 17.25
CA GLY A 254 1.34 4.79 18.01
C GLY A 254 0.44 5.82 17.32
N THR A 255 0.88 6.45 16.24
CA THR A 255 -0.01 7.26 15.39
C THR A 255 -1.12 6.35 14.82
N PRO A 256 -2.40 6.74 14.94
CA PRO A 256 -3.49 5.96 14.35
C PRO A 256 -3.27 5.74 12.86
N TYR A 257 -3.45 4.50 12.40
CA TYR A 257 -3.11 4.10 11.03
C TYR A 257 -3.71 5.02 9.96
N HIS A 258 -5.01 5.35 10.09
CA HIS A 258 -5.71 6.18 9.10
C HIS A 258 -5.42 7.69 9.20
N ASP A 259 -4.63 8.11 10.20
CA ASP A 259 -4.09 9.48 10.26
C ASP A 259 -2.77 9.58 9.47
N ALA A 260 -2.04 8.47 9.39
CA ALA A 260 -0.77 8.39 8.67
C ALA A 260 -0.91 7.89 7.22
N TYR A 261 -1.90 7.03 6.96
CA TYR A 261 -1.98 6.29 5.69
C TYR A 261 -3.40 6.12 5.15
N GLY A 262 -3.49 6.10 3.82
CA GLY A 262 -4.64 5.58 3.08
C GLY A 262 -4.41 4.11 2.68
N LEU A 263 -5.22 3.19 3.20
CA LEU A 263 -5.13 1.76 2.88
C LEU A 263 -5.67 1.48 1.46
N ALA A 264 -4.96 0.66 0.69
CA ALA A 264 -5.46 0.18 -0.59
C ALA A 264 -6.67 -0.74 -0.39
N LEU A 265 -7.74 -0.47 -1.12
CA LEU A 265 -8.95 -1.30 -1.13
C LEU A 265 -8.75 -2.54 -2.01
N LEU A 266 -9.76 -3.44 -2.05
CA LEU A 266 -9.74 -4.66 -2.87
C LEU A 266 -9.96 -4.31 -4.35
N ARG A 267 -9.02 -3.56 -4.95
CA ARG A 267 -9.10 -3.05 -6.33
C ARG A 267 -8.62 -4.08 -7.36
N PRO A 268 -9.10 -4.00 -8.62
CA PRO A 268 -8.51 -4.75 -9.73
C PRO A 268 -6.99 -4.49 -9.84
N GLY A 269 -6.24 -5.51 -10.23
CA GLY A 269 -4.77 -5.45 -10.29
C GLY A 269 -4.08 -5.71 -8.95
N LEU A 270 -4.73 -5.43 -7.81
CA LEU A 270 -4.19 -5.68 -6.47
C LEU A 270 -4.76 -6.96 -5.85
N TYR A 271 -6.06 -7.20 -6.03
CA TYR A 271 -6.77 -8.34 -5.47
C TYR A 271 -7.70 -8.98 -6.50
N HIS A 272 -7.90 -10.28 -6.40
CA HIS A 272 -9.00 -10.96 -7.06
C HIS A 272 -10.35 -10.43 -6.54
N ALA A 273 -11.43 -10.65 -7.29
CA ALA A 273 -12.74 -10.11 -6.91
C ALA A 273 -13.28 -10.69 -5.60
N ASP A 274 -12.87 -11.91 -5.26
CA ASP A 274 -13.24 -12.53 -3.98
C ASP A 274 -12.35 -12.07 -2.80
N GLY A 275 -11.37 -11.19 -3.07
CA GLY A 275 -10.47 -10.60 -2.08
C GLY A 275 -9.19 -11.37 -1.83
N GLN A 276 -8.91 -12.46 -2.57
CA GLN A 276 -7.59 -13.09 -2.56
C GLN A 276 -6.53 -12.14 -3.12
N ILE A 277 -5.30 -12.25 -2.61
CA ILE A 277 -4.16 -11.48 -3.09
C ILE A 277 -3.88 -11.81 -4.56
N LEU A 278 -3.64 -10.78 -5.38
CA LEU A 278 -3.23 -10.90 -6.77
C LEU A 278 -1.82 -10.33 -6.98
N ASP A 279 -1.58 -9.14 -6.48
CA ASP A 279 -0.28 -8.45 -6.57
C ASP A 279 0.36 -8.33 -5.19
N GLU A 280 1.55 -7.74 -5.09
CA GLU A 280 2.25 -7.52 -3.84
C GLU A 280 1.55 -6.45 -2.98
N VAL A 281 0.58 -6.87 -2.17
CA VAL A 281 -0.25 -6.01 -1.31
C VAL A 281 0.02 -6.21 0.18
N TYR A 282 0.97 -7.05 0.51
CA TYR A 282 1.28 -7.46 1.87
C TYR A 282 0.08 -8.15 2.56
N VAL A 283 0.01 -8.14 3.89
CA VAL A 283 -0.94 -9.02 4.59
C VAL A 283 -2.15 -8.30 5.20
N THR A 284 -2.07 -6.99 5.47
CA THR A 284 -3.10 -6.27 6.24
C THR A 284 -4.46 -6.30 5.56
N GLY A 285 -4.54 -6.00 4.26
CA GLY A 285 -5.82 -5.97 3.54
C GLY A 285 -6.48 -7.35 3.46
N SER A 286 -5.70 -8.43 3.43
CA SER A 286 -6.20 -9.80 3.52
C SER A 286 -6.67 -10.12 4.94
N PHE A 287 -5.86 -9.79 5.94
CA PHE A 287 -6.16 -10.07 7.34
C PHE A 287 -7.45 -9.39 7.82
N LEU A 288 -7.69 -8.13 7.42
CA LEU A 288 -8.91 -7.39 7.71
C LEU A 288 -10.20 -8.06 7.16
N GLN A 289 -10.07 -8.95 6.17
CA GLN A 289 -11.20 -9.74 5.65
C GLN A 289 -11.49 -10.98 6.50
N SER A 290 -10.56 -11.40 7.36
CA SER A 290 -10.63 -12.67 8.08
C SER A 290 -11.65 -12.64 9.22
N LYS A 291 -12.30 -13.78 9.45
CA LYS A 291 -13.13 -13.99 10.64
C LYS A 291 -12.30 -13.96 11.93
N MET A 292 -11.00 -14.27 11.84
CA MET A 292 -10.10 -14.24 13.00
C MET A 292 -9.90 -12.82 13.48
N TYR A 293 -9.57 -11.87 12.57
CA TYR A 293 -9.51 -10.45 12.93
C TYR A 293 -10.82 -9.95 13.54
N ALA A 294 -11.97 -10.24 12.91
CA ALA A 294 -13.29 -9.85 13.43
C ALA A 294 -13.62 -10.44 14.81
N LYS A 295 -12.86 -11.44 15.28
CA LYS A 295 -12.98 -12.06 16.61
C LYS A 295 -11.87 -11.65 17.58
N GLY A 296 -11.05 -10.68 17.22
CA GLY A 296 -10.02 -10.11 18.08
C GLY A 296 -8.67 -10.85 18.05
N VAL A 297 -8.45 -11.75 17.09
CA VAL A 297 -7.13 -12.34 16.84
C VAL A 297 -6.23 -11.26 16.24
N GLY A 298 -5.00 -11.16 16.71
CA GLY A 298 -3.98 -10.23 16.20
C GLY A 298 -2.71 -10.96 15.76
N CYS A 299 -1.78 -10.20 15.22
CA CYS A 299 -0.53 -10.73 14.65
C CYS A 299 0.28 -11.56 15.65
N LEU A 300 0.37 -11.10 16.91
CA LEU A 300 1.15 -11.75 17.96
C LEU A 300 0.54 -13.07 18.49
N ASN A 301 -0.67 -13.44 18.08
CA ASN A 301 -1.20 -14.77 18.36
C ASN A 301 -0.51 -15.85 17.52
N CYS A 302 0.11 -15.48 16.40
CA CYS A 302 0.77 -16.40 15.47
C CYS A 302 2.26 -16.10 15.29
N HIS A 303 2.70 -14.84 15.47
CA HIS A 303 4.08 -14.40 15.25
C HIS A 303 4.75 -13.91 16.53
N ASN A 304 6.05 -14.12 16.64
CA ASN A 304 6.93 -13.40 17.56
C ASN A 304 7.57 -12.23 16.82
N ALA A 305 7.23 -11.01 17.21
CA ALA A 305 7.69 -9.80 16.52
C ALA A 305 9.22 -9.59 16.61
N HIS A 306 9.88 -10.10 17.65
CA HIS A 306 11.34 -9.96 17.80
C HIS A 306 12.11 -10.92 16.91
N THR A 307 11.73 -12.21 16.86
CA THR A 307 12.38 -13.18 15.97
C THR A 307 11.89 -13.10 14.53
N ALA A 308 10.75 -12.44 14.28
CA ALA A 308 9.99 -12.45 13.01
C ALA A 308 9.49 -13.84 12.58
N GLU A 309 9.49 -14.83 13.48
CA GLU A 309 9.08 -16.21 13.25
C GLU A 309 7.66 -16.49 13.74
N LEU A 310 7.14 -17.65 13.38
CA LEU A 310 5.90 -18.17 13.97
C LEU A 310 6.15 -18.65 15.41
N VAL A 311 5.13 -18.52 16.27
CA VAL A 311 5.17 -19.00 17.67
C VAL A 311 5.18 -20.53 17.79
N ALA A 312 4.84 -21.24 16.69
CA ALA A 312 4.87 -22.69 16.58
C ALA A 312 5.02 -23.11 15.12
N GLU A 313 5.64 -24.27 14.87
CA GLU A 313 5.92 -24.78 13.53
C GLU A 313 4.72 -25.51 12.92
N GLY A 314 4.60 -25.44 11.59
CA GLY A 314 3.64 -26.19 10.79
C GLY A 314 2.18 -25.98 11.26
N ASN A 315 1.41 -27.06 11.32
CA ASN A 315 0.02 -27.01 11.76
C ASN A 315 -0.17 -26.59 13.23
N ALA A 316 0.89 -26.68 14.07
CA ALA A 316 0.81 -26.34 15.48
C ALA A 316 0.42 -24.86 15.71
N VAL A 317 0.83 -23.94 14.82
CA VAL A 317 0.41 -22.53 14.89
C VAL A 317 -1.11 -22.36 14.74
N CYS A 318 -1.79 -23.25 14.04
CA CYS A 318 -3.24 -23.24 13.88
C CYS A 318 -3.94 -24.04 15.00
N THR A 319 -3.41 -25.23 15.34
CA THR A 319 -4.04 -26.16 16.28
C THR A 319 -3.92 -25.74 17.74
N GLN A 320 -3.07 -24.75 18.07
CA GLN A 320 -3.11 -24.10 19.39
C GLN A 320 -4.50 -23.51 19.73
N CYS A 321 -5.29 -23.20 18.70
CA CYS A 321 -6.67 -22.70 18.81
C CYS A 321 -7.66 -23.67 18.18
N HIS A 322 -7.42 -24.12 16.93
CA HIS A 322 -8.28 -24.95 16.13
C HIS A 322 -8.13 -26.46 16.48
N SER A 323 -8.53 -26.85 17.68
CA SER A 323 -8.42 -28.19 18.22
C SER A 323 -9.61 -28.53 19.12
N PRO A 324 -9.77 -29.80 19.57
CA PRO A 324 -10.80 -30.17 20.56
C PRO A 324 -10.69 -29.42 21.89
N ALA A 325 -9.48 -28.97 22.27
CA ALA A 325 -9.27 -28.16 23.47
C ALA A 325 -9.83 -26.74 23.30
N GLY A 326 -9.74 -26.19 22.08
CA GLY A 326 -10.03 -24.81 21.80
C GLY A 326 -9.02 -23.84 22.43
N ASN A 327 -9.40 -22.58 22.55
CA ASN A 327 -8.57 -21.55 23.21
C ASN A 327 -9.47 -20.73 24.16
N PRO A 328 -9.06 -20.50 25.42
CA PRO A 328 -9.87 -19.78 26.42
C PRO A 328 -10.11 -18.31 26.05
N ASP A 329 -9.26 -17.69 25.25
CA ASP A 329 -9.40 -16.30 24.85
C ASP A 329 -10.42 -16.13 23.71
N PHE A 330 -10.77 -17.22 22.99
CA PHE A 330 -11.67 -17.21 21.84
C PHE A 330 -12.83 -18.19 22.01
N LEU A 331 -13.75 -17.87 22.92
CA LEU A 331 -14.84 -18.77 23.35
C LEU A 331 -15.85 -19.12 22.25
N THR A 332 -15.93 -18.35 21.17
CA THR A 332 -16.84 -18.59 20.03
C THR A 332 -16.27 -19.57 19.01
N LEU A 333 -15.03 -20.02 19.21
CA LEU A 333 -14.36 -20.95 18.32
C LEU A 333 -15.03 -22.33 18.38
N THR A 334 -15.33 -22.89 17.21
CA THR A 334 -15.84 -24.27 17.12
C THR A 334 -14.72 -25.26 17.43
N ARG A 335 -14.94 -26.12 18.43
CA ARG A 335 -13.97 -27.13 18.87
C ARG A 335 -14.16 -28.41 18.08
N ALA A 336 -13.13 -28.81 17.33
CA ALA A 336 -13.13 -30.06 16.58
C ALA A 336 -11.67 -30.50 16.33
N GLU A 337 -11.49 -31.75 15.93
CA GLU A 337 -10.22 -32.24 15.44
C GLU A 337 -10.08 -31.87 13.96
N TYR A 338 -9.35 -30.79 13.67
CA TYR A 338 -9.17 -30.29 12.31
C TYR A 338 -7.90 -30.86 11.64
N ASP A 339 -6.85 -31.15 12.41
CA ASP A 339 -5.61 -31.73 11.89
C ASP A 339 -5.74 -33.27 11.79
N ALA A 340 -6.67 -33.70 10.96
CA ALA A 340 -6.97 -35.11 10.76
C ALA A 340 -7.46 -35.39 9.33
N PRO A 341 -7.19 -36.60 8.77
CA PRO A 341 -7.66 -36.99 7.44
C PRO A 341 -9.17 -36.87 7.23
N ALA A 342 -9.95 -36.89 8.29
CA ALA A 342 -11.41 -36.67 8.23
C ALA A 342 -11.79 -35.24 7.86
N HIS A 343 -10.87 -34.26 8.05
CA HIS A 343 -11.08 -32.88 7.68
C HIS A 343 -10.37 -32.51 6.38
N HIS A 344 -9.05 -32.78 6.27
CA HIS A 344 -8.26 -32.36 5.11
C HIS A 344 -8.21 -33.38 3.96
N PHE A 345 -8.62 -34.63 4.17
CA PHE A 345 -8.72 -35.74 3.18
C PHE A 345 -7.40 -36.14 2.51
N HIS A 346 -6.27 -35.82 3.11
CA HIS A 346 -4.94 -36.17 2.68
C HIS A 346 -4.21 -37.03 3.71
N GLU A 347 -3.10 -37.63 3.33
CA GLU A 347 -2.25 -38.38 4.25
C GLU A 347 -1.52 -37.40 5.20
N THR A 348 -1.56 -37.70 6.50
CA THR A 348 -0.90 -36.88 7.52
C THR A 348 0.60 -36.75 7.23
N GLY A 349 1.13 -35.53 7.34
CA GLY A 349 2.53 -35.22 7.07
C GLY A 349 2.85 -34.94 5.59
N THR A 350 1.83 -34.89 4.73
CA THR A 350 1.97 -34.40 3.36
C THR A 350 1.58 -32.92 3.26
N GLU A 351 2.04 -32.23 2.23
CA GLU A 351 1.70 -30.82 1.96
C GLU A 351 0.18 -30.58 1.91
N GLY A 352 -0.60 -31.51 1.34
CA GLY A 352 -2.08 -31.42 1.32
C GLY A 352 -2.74 -31.51 2.70
N ALA A 353 -2.03 -31.99 3.73
CA ALA A 353 -2.49 -32.02 5.11
C ALA A 353 -2.13 -30.73 5.90
N GLU A 354 -1.34 -29.83 5.32
CA GLU A 354 -1.01 -28.57 5.97
C GLU A 354 -2.22 -27.62 5.94
N CYS A 355 -2.53 -27.02 7.10
CA CYS A 355 -3.64 -26.07 7.21
C CYS A 355 -3.51 -24.89 6.24
N LYS A 356 -2.28 -24.38 6.07
CA LYS A 356 -1.99 -23.24 5.19
C LYS A 356 -2.31 -23.54 3.72
N SER A 357 -2.04 -24.75 3.25
CA SER A 357 -2.25 -25.13 1.84
C SER A 357 -3.70 -24.92 1.36
N CYS A 358 -4.66 -24.98 2.29
CA CYS A 358 -6.08 -24.77 1.98
C CYS A 358 -6.64 -23.43 2.47
N HIS A 359 -6.19 -22.96 3.65
CA HIS A 359 -6.79 -21.81 4.33
C HIS A 359 -6.00 -20.51 4.21
N ALA A 360 -4.72 -20.60 3.85
CA ALA A 360 -3.80 -19.49 3.62
C ALA A 360 -2.85 -19.83 2.45
N PRO A 361 -3.38 -20.10 1.23
CA PRO A 361 -2.55 -20.51 0.10
C PRO A 361 -1.42 -19.52 -0.13
N GLU A 362 -0.24 -20.04 -0.44
CA GLU A 362 0.95 -19.24 -0.71
C GLU A 362 1.06 -18.92 -2.20
N GLN A 363 1.59 -17.75 -2.49
CA GLN A 363 1.99 -17.32 -3.84
C GLN A 363 3.43 -16.81 -3.81
N VAL A 364 4.10 -16.92 -4.96
CA VAL A 364 5.47 -16.42 -5.12
C VAL A 364 5.44 -14.94 -5.47
N TYR A 365 6.18 -14.14 -4.71
CA TYR A 365 6.50 -12.76 -5.01
C TYR A 365 8.02 -12.61 -5.19
N MET A 366 8.45 -11.54 -5.81
CA MET A 366 9.88 -11.26 -6.00
C MET A 366 10.68 -12.47 -6.56
N GLY A 367 10.03 -13.33 -7.38
CA GLY A 367 10.65 -14.47 -8.05
C GLY A 367 10.81 -15.74 -7.23
N ASN A 368 11.07 -15.68 -5.91
CA ASN A 368 11.27 -16.87 -5.05
C ASN A 368 10.74 -16.72 -3.62
N ASP A 369 10.08 -15.60 -3.27
CA ASP A 369 9.58 -15.33 -1.93
C ASP A 369 8.11 -15.79 -1.80
N TRP A 370 7.87 -16.91 -1.10
CA TRP A 370 6.55 -17.49 -0.88
C TRP A 370 5.84 -16.79 0.28
N ARG A 371 4.68 -16.19 0.02
CA ARG A 371 3.88 -15.49 1.02
C ARG A 371 2.46 -16.02 1.08
N ALA A 372 1.99 -16.30 2.30
CA ALA A 372 0.66 -16.81 2.58
C ALA A 372 -0.41 -15.71 2.52
N ASP A 373 -1.59 -16.01 1.99
CA ASP A 373 -2.77 -15.14 2.05
C ASP A 373 -3.40 -15.16 3.45
N HIS A 374 -3.28 -14.04 4.17
CA HIS A 374 -3.78 -13.88 5.55
C HIS A 374 -5.28 -13.67 5.67
N SER A 375 -6.06 -13.85 4.61
CA SER A 375 -7.52 -13.84 4.72
C SER A 375 -8.11 -15.07 5.44
N PHE A 376 -7.30 -16.12 5.63
CA PHE A 376 -7.66 -17.34 6.36
C PHE A 376 -9.05 -17.84 5.99
N ARG A 377 -9.25 -18.03 4.70
CA ARG A 377 -10.56 -18.32 4.15
C ARG A 377 -10.91 -19.80 4.14
N ILE A 378 -12.19 -20.06 4.07
CA ILE A 378 -12.70 -21.40 3.75
C ILE A 378 -12.60 -21.54 2.22
N PRO A 379 -11.98 -22.63 1.70
CA PRO A 379 -11.87 -22.85 0.26
C PRO A 379 -13.22 -22.82 -0.45
N ARG A 380 -13.33 -22.02 -1.51
CA ARG A 380 -14.54 -21.79 -2.30
C ARG A 380 -14.27 -21.92 -3.81
N PRO A 381 -13.86 -23.12 -4.27
CA PRO A 381 -13.61 -23.35 -5.70
C PRO A 381 -14.83 -23.09 -6.58
N ASP A 382 -16.04 -23.20 -6.04
CA ASP A 382 -17.30 -22.86 -6.70
C ASP A 382 -17.41 -21.38 -7.15
N LEU A 383 -16.55 -20.51 -6.67
CA LEU A 383 -16.53 -19.09 -7.05
C LEU A 383 -15.53 -18.78 -8.15
N SER A 384 -14.56 -19.66 -8.43
CA SER A 384 -13.41 -19.38 -9.30
C SER A 384 -13.82 -18.98 -10.71
N THR A 385 -14.82 -19.64 -11.30
CA THR A 385 -15.28 -19.34 -12.66
C THR A 385 -15.84 -17.92 -12.80
N GLU A 386 -16.59 -17.43 -11.79
CA GLU A 386 -17.22 -16.11 -11.85
C GLU A 386 -16.29 -14.99 -11.36
N THR A 387 -15.37 -15.28 -10.44
CA THR A 387 -14.49 -14.27 -9.82
C THR A 387 -13.13 -14.16 -10.48
N GLY A 388 -12.72 -15.18 -11.27
CA GLY A 388 -11.37 -15.31 -11.79
C GLY A 388 -10.31 -15.57 -10.71
N ALA A 389 -10.72 -15.87 -9.48
CA ALA A 389 -9.81 -16.16 -8.38
C ALA A 389 -9.32 -17.60 -8.43
N PRO A 390 -8.06 -17.89 -8.02
CA PRO A 390 -7.57 -19.25 -7.93
C PRO A 390 -8.27 -20.02 -6.81
N ASP A 391 -8.27 -21.33 -6.88
CA ASP A 391 -8.69 -22.21 -5.80
C ASP A 391 -7.52 -23.02 -5.24
N ALA A 392 -7.57 -23.32 -3.96
CA ALA A 392 -6.49 -24.01 -3.26
C ALA A 392 -6.27 -25.48 -3.71
N CYS A 393 -7.24 -26.10 -4.41
CA CYS A 393 -7.12 -27.50 -4.83
C CYS A 393 -6.31 -27.64 -6.10
N THR A 394 -6.61 -26.81 -7.12
CA THR A 394 -6.00 -26.92 -8.45
C THR A 394 -4.57 -26.38 -8.51
N THR A 395 -4.09 -25.71 -7.48
CA THR A 395 -2.66 -25.37 -7.34
C THR A 395 -1.77 -26.61 -7.24
N CYS A 396 -2.25 -27.69 -6.62
CA CYS A 396 -1.56 -28.98 -6.54
C CYS A 396 -2.15 -30.01 -7.51
N HIS A 397 -3.47 -30.08 -7.66
CA HIS A 397 -4.17 -30.97 -8.60
C HIS A 397 -4.24 -30.35 -10.00
N THR A 398 -3.10 -30.13 -10.63
CA THR A 398 -2.96 -29.38 -11.90
C THR A 398 -3.60 -30.07 -13.10
N ASP A 399 -3.99 -31.35 -12.99
CA ASP A 399 -4.75 -32.11 -13.99
C ASP A 399 -6.28 -31.97 -13.83
N ARG A 400 -6.75 -31.15 -12.90
CA ARG A 400 -8.15 -30.92 -12.56
C ARG A 400 -8.49 -29.44 -12.70
N ASP A 401 -9.79 -29.16 -12.63
CA ASP A 401 -10.36 -27.82 -12.71
C ASP A 401 -11.16 -27.42 -11.45
N ALA A 402 -11.57 -26.16 -11.37
CA ALA A 402 -12.34 -25.64 -10.25
C ALA A 402 -13.70 -26.32 -10.08
N ASP A 403 -14.34 -26.79 -11.16
CA ASP A 403 -15.62 -27.52 -11.09
C ASP A 403 -15.44 -28.88 -10.42
N TRP A 404 -14.34 -29.59 -10.72
CA TRP A 404 -13.96 -30.80 -9.98
C TRP A 404 -13.77 -30.49 -8.50
N ALA A 405 -12.98 -29.46 -8.16
CA ALA A 405 -12.71 -29.08 -6.78
C ALA A 405 -14.01 -28.72 -6.04
N ALA A 406 -14.91 -27.98 -6.68
CA ALA A 406 -16.22 -27.63 -6.12
C ALA A 406 -17.08 -28.87 -5.83
N SER A 407 -17.05 -29.86 -6.75
CA SER A 407 -17.76 -31.13 -6.58
C SER A 407 -17.21 -31.96 -5.43
N GLU A 408 -15.87 -32.00 -5.27
CA GLU A 408 -15.20 -32.70 -4.17
C GLU A 408 -15.52 -32.07 -2.81
N ILE A 409 -15.51 -30.74 -2.72
CA ILE A 409 -15.91 -30.02 -1.49
C ILE A 409 -17.39 -30.26 -1.18
N ALA A 410 -18.28 -30.24 -2.19
CA ALA A 410 -19.69 -30.49 -1.98
C ALA A 410 -19.98 -31.93 -1.51
N ALA A 411 -19.24 -32.91 -2.01
CA ALA A 411 -19.37 -34.32 -1.62
C ALA A 411 -18.88 -34.56 -0.17
N ARG A 412 -17.81 -33.92 0.26
CA ARG A 412 -17.20 -34.09 1.58
C ARG A 412 -17.89 -33.27 2.68
N PHE A 413 -18.45 -32.12 2.32
CA PHE A 413 -19.15 -31.21 3.23
C PHE A 413 -20.59 -30.95 2.74
N PRO A 414 -21.46 -31.96 2.73
CA PRO A 414 -22.79 -31.86 2.10
C PRO A 414 -23.70 -30.81 2.77
N ASP A 415 -23.55 -30.57 4.09
CA ASP A 415 -24.36 -29.60 4.82
C ASP A 415 -24.09 -28.12 4.39
N GLY A 416 -22.97 -27.85 3.76
CA GLY A 416 -22.69 -26.60 3.07
C GLY A 416 -22.81 -25.31 3.86
N ALA A 417 -22.71 -25.36 5.19
CA ALA A 417 -22.94 -24.24 6.10
C ALA A 417 -22.11 -22.98 5.76
N ASN A 418 -20.96 -23.16 5.12
CA ASN A 418 -20.04 -22.10 4.72
C ASN A 418 -20.10 -21.77 3.21
N ARG A 419 -21.02 -22.36 2.45
CA ARG A 419 -21.22 -22.12 1.02
C ARG A 419 -22.37 -21.15 0.70
N GLY A 420 -22.70 -20.26 1.62
CA GLY A 420 -23.67 -19.17 1.40
C GLY A 420 -23.17 -18.12 0.39
N PRO A 421 -23.98 -17.09 0.11
CA PRO A 421 -23.58 -15.99 -0.77
C PRO A 421 -22.25 -15.37 -0.33
N HIS A 422 -21.36 -15.14 -1.30
CA HIS A 422 -20.05 -14.54 -1.07
C HIS A 422 -19.97 -13.16 -1.72
N TYR A 423 -19.41 -12.19 -1.01
CA TYR A 423 -19.25 -10.81 -1.52
C TYR A 423 -18.46 -10.72 -2.83
N GLY A 424 -17.57 -11.68 -3.08
CA GLY A 424 -16.75 -11.74 -4.31
C GLY A 424 -17.58 -11.76 -5.59
N LEU A 425 -18.74 -12.40 -5.61
CA LEU A 425 -19.65 -12.39 -6.76
C LEU A 425 -20.21 -10.98 -7.03
N THR A 426 -20.55 -10.24 -5.98
CA THR A 426 -21.05 -8.86 -6.10
C THR A 426 -19.92 -7.93 -6.57
N LEU A 427 -18.71 -8.07 -6.01
CA LEU A 427 -17.56 -7.29 -6.43
C LEU A 427 -17.14 -7.62 -7.86
N ALA A 428 -17.17 -8.90 -8.29
CA ALA A 428 -16.87 -9.30 -9.68
C ALA A 428 -17.84 -8.64 -10.66
N ARG A 429 -19.14 -8.70 -10.39
CA ARG A 429 -20.16 -8.01 -11.21
C ARG A 429 -19.95 -6.50 -11.22
N GLY A 430 -19.66 -5.90 -10.04
CA GLY A 430 -19.38 -4.47 -9.93
C GLY A 430 -18.15 -4.03 -10.72
N ARG A 431 -17.11 -4.85 -10.80
CA ARG A 431 -15.91 -4.60 -11.62
C ARG A 431 -16.20 -4.67 -13.13
N GLN A 432 -17.15 -5.49 -13.54
CA GLN A 432 -17.58 -5.60 -14.93
C GLN A 432 -18.51 -4.45 -15.32
N ASP A 433 -19.52 -4.16 -14.50
CA ASP A 433 -20.50 -3.10 -14.73
C ASP A 433 -21.06 -2.60 -13.38
N ALA A 434 -20.44 -1.53 -12.86
CA ALA A 434 -20.84 -0.93 -11.60
C ALA A 434 -22.24 -0.31 -11.65
N VAL A 435 -22.70 0.12 -12.83
CA VAL A 435 -24.03 0.71 -13.01
C VAL A 435 -25.10 -0.37 -12.87
N ALA A 436 -24.94 -1.49 -13.59
CA ALA A 436 -25.85 -2.62 -13.51
C ALA A 436 -25.86 -3.27 -12.12
N ALA A 437 -24.70 -3.31 -11.44
CA ALA A 437 -24.54 -3.89 -10.10
C ALA A 437 -24.83 -2.93 -8.94
N SER A 438 -25.22 -1.67 -9.21
CA SER A 438 -25.28 -0.60 -8.19
C SER A 438 -26.18 -0.93 -6.99
N GLY A 439 -27.29 -1.62 -7.23
CA GLY A 439 -28.19 -2.10 -6.16
C GLY A 439 -27.51 -3.09 -5.22
N ASP A 440 -26.88 -4.13 -5.80
CA ASP A 440 -26.18 -5.18 -5.03
C ASP A 440 -24.95 -4.64 -4.31
N LEU A 441 -24.21 -3.70 -4.94
CA LEU A 441 -23.07 -3.02 -4.32
C LEU A 441 -23.50 -2.17 -3.13
N ALA A 442 -24.62 -1.44 -3.24
CA ALA A 442 -25.16 -0.66 -2.14
C ALA A 442 -25.64 -1.57 -0.98
N ASP A 443 -26.26 -2.72 -1.28
CA ASP A 443 -26.63 -3.71 -0.27
C ASP A 443 -25.39 -4.26 0.44
N LEU A 444 -24.32 -4.58 -0.31
CA LEU A 444 -23.06 -5.05 0.24
C LEU A 444 -22.39 -4.00 1.15
N ALA A 445 -22.39 -2.74 0.72
CA ALA A 445 -21.85 -1.65 1.53
C ALA A 445 -22.59 -1.43 2.84
N MET A 446 -23.92 -1.64 2.85
CA MET A 446 -24.80 -1.47 4.00
C MET A 446 -24.82 -2.68 4.95
N ASP A 447 -24.27 -3.84 4.55
CA ASP A 447 -24.25 -5.06 5.39
C ASP A 447 -23.12 -4.95 6.42
N ASP A 448 -23.45 -4.58 7.66
CA ASP A 448 -22.53 -4.42 8.79
C ASP A 448 -21.88 -5.73 9.28
N ASN A 449 -22.36 -6.90 8.80
CA ASN A 449 -21.72 -8.18 9.05
C ASN A 449 -20.54 -8.47 8.11
N ARG A 450 -20.28 -7.59 7.14
CA ARG A 450 -19.14 -7.70 6.22
C ARG A 450 -17.95 -6.89 6.72
N PRO A 451 -16.73 -7.36 6.42
CA PRO A 451 -15.51 -6.60 6.73
C PRO A 451 -15.55 -5.18 6.16
N GLY A 452 -15.04 -4.20 6.92
CA GLY A 452 -15.03 -2.79 6.51
C GLY A 452 -14.35 -2.56 5.16
N ILE A 453 -13.23 -3.25 4.89
CA ILE A 453 -12.53 -3.15 3.60
C ILE A 453 -13.38 -3.63 2.41
N VAL A 454 -14.23 -4.64 2.60
CA VAL A 454 -15.16 -5.13 1.56
C VAL A 454 -16.26 -4.10 1.31
N ARG A 455 -16.83 -3.53 2.38
CA ARG A 455 -17.86 -2.48 2.32
C ARG A 455 -17.32 -1.20 1.67
N ALA A 456 -16.13 -0.79 2.04
CA ALA A 456 -15.42 0.34 1.45
C ALA A 456 -15.12 0.12 -0.04
N THR A 457 -14.75 -1.12 -0.43
CA THR A 457 -14.54 -1.47 -1.84
C THR A 457 -15.83 -1.39 -2.65
N ALA A 458 -16.97 -1.83 -2.09
CA ALA A 458 -18.26 -1.67 -2.75
C ALA A 458 -18.64 -0.20 -2.96
N LEU A 459 -18.36 0.67 -1.97
CA LEU A 459 -18.56 2.12 -2.09
C LEU A 459 -17.66 2.74 -3.15
N TRP A 460 -16.39 2.32 -3.24
CA TRP A 460 -15.47 2.78 -4.27
C TRP A 460 -15.94 2.39 -5.68
N LEU A 461 -16.45 1.17 -5.86
CA LEU A 461 -17.05 0.76 -7.15
C LEU A 461 -18.29 1.60 -7.49
N LEU A 462 -19.08 1.98 -6.50
CA LEU A 462 -20.25 2.83 -6.67
C LEU A 462 -19.91 4.27 -7.11
N GLU A 463 -18.68 4.75 -6.97
CA GLU A 463 -18.26 6.03 -7.53
C GLU A 463 -18.37 6.06 -9.06
N GLN A 464 -18.33 4.90 -9.71
CA GLN A 464 -18.47 4.76 -11.17
C GLN A 464 -19.94 4.71 -11.63
N SER A 465 -20.88 4.53 -10.70
CA SER A 465 -22.31 4.55 -10.99
C SER A 465 -22.89 5.93 -10.72
N GLU A 466 -23.30 6.66 -11.78
CA GLU A 466 -23.99 7.94 -11.62
C GLU A 466 -25.38 7.72 -11.00
N GLY A 467 -25.71 8.42 -9.91
CA GLY A 467 -27.04 8.38 -9.35
C GLY A 467 -27.18 9.02 -7.97
N ALA A 468 -27.96 10.09 -7.89
CA ALA A 468 -28.32 10.74 -6.62
C ALA A 468 -29.04 9.78 -5.65
N GLU A 469 -29.79 8.81 -6.17
CA GLU A 469 -30.51 7.80 -5.39
C GLU A 469 -29.54 6.85 -4.66
N THR A 470 -28.52 6.36 -5.36
CA THR A 470 -27.47 5.53 -4.77
C THR A 470 -26.70 6.28 -3.70
N ALA A 471 -26.32 7.54 -3.97
CA ALA A 471 -25.63 8.39 -2.99
C ALA A 471 -26.48 8.67 -1.75
N GLU A 472 -27.80 8.81 -1.89
CA GLU A 472 -28.71 8.95 -0.76
C GLU A 472 -28.82 7.66 0.06
N ARG A 473 -28.91 6.51 -0.61
CA ARG A 473 -29.03 5.22 0.02
C ARG A 473 -27.86 4.89 0.94
N VAL A 474 -26.61 5.20 0.49
CA VAL A 474 -25.40 4.91 1.26
C VAL A 474 -24.96 6.06 2.18
N ALA A 475 -25.65 7.20 2.17
CA ALA A 475 -25.33 8.35 3.02
C ALA A 475 -25.26 8.03 4.53
N PRO A 476 -26.04 7.08 5.11
CA PRO A 476 -25.87 6.69 6.52
C PRO A 476 -24.46 6.21 6.87
N LEU A 477 -23.70 5.66 5.91
CA LEU A 477 -22.32 5.18 6.09
C LEU A 477 -21.31 6.31 6.33
N LEU A 478 -21.69 7.57 6.13
CA LEU A 478 -20.87 8.74 6.53
C LEU A 478 -20.67 8.81 8.06
N SER A 479 -21.46 8.07 8.84
CA SER A 479 -21.34 7.96 10.30
C SER A 479 -20.97 6.55 10.75
N ASP A 480 -20.42 5.73 9.87
CA ASP A 480 -20.00 4.37 10.19
C ASP A 480 -18.90 4.37 11.26
N ALA A 481 -18.83 3.31 12.07
CA ALA A 481 -17.79 3.17 13.08
C ALA A 481 -16.39 3.01 12.45
N ASP A 482 -16.32 2.34 11.29
CA ASP A 482 -15.08 2.10 10.55
C ASP A 482 -14.68 3.33 9.72
N PRO A 483 -13.53 3.96 9.98
CA PRO A 483 -13.08 5.13 9.23
C PRO A 483 -12.85 4.85 7.74
N LEU A 484 -12.46 3.62 7.38
CA LEU A 484 -12.29 3.22 5.99
C LEU A 484 -13.61 3.28 5.22
N VAL A 485 -14.71 2.85 5.86
CA VAL A 485 -16.07 2.93 5.31
C VAL A 485 -16.53 4.39 5.22
N ARG A 486 -16.29 5.22 6.26
CA ARG A 486 -16.63 6.65 6.21
C ARG A 486 -15.91 7.38 5.08
N ALA A 487 -14.60 7.14 4.91
CA ALA A 487 -13.80 7.76 3.85
C ALA A 487 -14.30 7.35 2.45
N ALA A 488 -14.59 6.06 2.23
CA ALA A 488 -15.14 5.58 0.97
C ALA A 488 -16.56 6.11 0.71
N ALA A 489 -17.40 6.22 1.76
CA ALA A 489 -18.72 6.82 1.64
C ALA A 489 -18.64 8.31 1.27
N ALA A 490 -17.68 9.06 1.83
CA ALA A 490 -17.45 10.46 1.46
C ALA A 490 -17.05 10.59 -0.02
N GLY A 491 -16.15 9.72 -0.52
CA GLY A 491 -15.78 9.64 -1.94
C GLY A 491 -16.99 9.40 -2.83
N GLN A 492 -17.81 8.43 -2.50
CA GLN A 492 -19.00 8.05 -3.26
C GLN A 492 -20.02 9.20 -3.37
N GLN A 493 -20.11 10.11 -2.38
CA GLN A 493 -21.01 11.27 -2.45
C GLN A 493 -20.70 12.23 -3.61
N ARG A 494 -19.59 12.10 -4.31
CA ARG A 494 -19.29 12.89 -5.52
C ARG A 494 -20.34 12.68 -6.62
N THR A 495 -21.03 11.55 -6.63
CA THR A 495 -22.15 11.28 -7.55
C THR A 495 -23.45 12.01 -7.18
N ALA A 496 -23.53 12.59 -5.97
CA ALA A 496 -24.69 13.36 -5.50
C ALA A 496 -24.70 14.79 -6.07
N PRO A 497 -25.89 15.42 -6.23
CA PRO A 497 -25.99 16.84 -6.54
C PRO A 497 -25.21 17.70 -5.53
N ALA A 498 -24.49 18.73 -6.01
CA ALA A 498 -23.57 19.53 -5.20
C ALA A 498 -24.16 20.05 -3.89
N GLN A 499 -25.43 20.50 -3.89
CA GLN A 499 -26.08 21.01 -2.69
C GLN A 499 -26.28 19.90 -1.62
N GLN A 500 -26.70 18.71 -2.04
CA GLN A 500 -26.90 17.58 -1.13
C GLN A 500 -25.56 17.09 -0.59
N ARG A 501 -24.56 17.00 -1.46
CA ARG A 501 -23.19 16.61 -1.12
C ARG A 501 -22.60 17.54 -0.05
N VAL A 502 -22.71 18.86 -0.21
CA VAL A 502 -22.28 19.84 0.80
C VAL A 502 -22.95 19.56 2.14
N LEU A 503 -24.29 19.43 2.16
CA LEU A 503 -25.04 19.21 3.42
C LEU A 503 -24.62 17.94 4.15
N ARG A 504 -24.21 16.89 3.41
CA ARG A 504 -23.80 15.60 3.97
C ARG A 504 -22.35 15.59 4.43
N LEU A 505 -21.45 16.27 3.70
CA LEU A 505 -20.00 16.14 3.91
C LEU A 505 -19.41 17.20 4.85
N VAL A 506 -20.06 18.34 5.07
CA VAL A 506 -19.51 19.38 5.95
C VAL A 506 -19.21 18.90 7.36
N GLN A 507 -19.95 17.92 7.86
CA GLN A 507 -19.72 17.33 9.18
C GLN A 507 -18.48 16.42 9.24
N LEU A 508 -17.95 15.96 8.10
CA LEU A 508 -16.75 15.14 8.01
C LEU A 508 -15.47 15.97 7.80
N LEU A 509 -15.58 17.29 7.65
CA LEU A 509 -14.40 18.15 7.53
C LEU A 509 -13.64 18.26 8.86
N ASP A 510 -14.31 17.99 9.98
CA ASP A 510 -13.74 17.91 11.34
C ASP A 510 -13.80 16.47 11.91
N ASP A 511 -13.82 15.46 11.04
CA ASP A 511 -13.74 14.07 11.50
C ASP A 511 -12.40 13.84 12.24
N PRO A 512 -12.38 13.11 13.37
CA PRO A 512 -11.15 12.84 14.11
C PRO A 512 -10.09 12.14 13.25
N VAL A 513 -10.50 11.41 12.20
CA VAL A 513 -9.58 10.63 11.36
C VAL A 513 -9.21 11.40 10.08
N ARG A 514 -7.91 11.59 9.87
CA ARG A 514 -7.36 12.39 8.76
C ARG A 514 -7.75 11.89 7.37
N SER A 515 -7.73 10.57 7.13
CA SER A 515 -8.17 9.99 5.84
C SER A 515 -9.62 10.35 5.51
N VAL A 516 -10.50 10.46 6.51
CA VAL A 516 -11.91 10.84 6.33
C VAL A 516 -12.02 12.32 5.96
N ARG A 517 -11.29 13.21 6.66
CA ARG A 517 -11.24 14.65 6.32
C ARG A 517 -10.73 14.88 4.89
N ILE A 518 -9.66 14.20 4.50
CA ILE A 518 -9.10 14.24 3.15
C ILE A 518 -10.15 13.82 2.11
N ALA A 519 -10.86 12.71 2.35
CA ALA A 519 -11.89 12.21 1.43
C ALA A 519 -13.05 13.20 1.30
N ALA A 520 -13.52 13.79 2.42
CA ALA A 520 -14.59 14.78 2.43
C ALA A 520 -14.20 16.07 1.67
N ALA A 521 -12.98 16.58 1.92
CA ALA A 521 -12.46 17.78 1.24
C ALA A 521 -12.35 17.57 -0.28
N ARG A 522 -11.79 16.42 -0.71
CA ARG A 522 -11.71 16.05 -2.13
C ARG A 522 -13.08 15.97 -2.80
N ALA A 523 -14.05 15.39 -2.11
CA ALA A 523 -15.42 15.27 -2.64
C ALA A 523 -16.16 16.62 -2.75
N LEU A 524 -15.64 17.68 -2.13
CA LEU A 524 -16.20 19.03 -2.15
C LEU A 524 -15.50 19.99 -3.11
N LEU A 525 -14.47 19.58 -3.84
CA LEU A 525 -13.63 20.47 -4.66
C LEU A 525 -14.40 21.28 -5.72
N ASP A 526 -15.45 20.74 -6.32
CA ASP A 526 -16.29 21.42 -7.32
C ASP A 526 -17.55 22.07 -6.71
N ALA A 527 -17.71 22.00 -5.39
CA ALA A 527 -18.82 22.65 -4.68
C ALA A 527 -18.55 24.16 -4.50
N PRO A 528 -19.58 24.96 -4.19
CA PRO A 528 -19.42 26.41 -4.00
C PRO A 528 -18.75 26.74 -2.64
N VAL A 529 -17.58 26.22 -2.39
CA VAL A 529 -16.84 26.32 -1.11
C VAL A 529 -16.57 27.78 -0.69
N ALA A 530 -16.42 28.68 -1.64
CA ALA A 530 -16.26 30.13 -1.38
C ALA A 530 -17.49 30.77 -0.65
N ARG A 531 -18.57 30.03 -0.51
CA ARG A 531 -19.80 30.48 0.19
C ARG A 531 -19.97 29.84 1.56
N PHE A 532 -19.02 29.06 2.02
CA PHE A 532 -19.10 28.42 3.33
C PHE A 532 -19.07 29.46 4.46
N PRO A 533 -19.88 29.31 5.52
CA PRO A 533 -19.75 30.09 6.75
C PRO A 533 -18.36 29.95 7.36
N GLY A 534 -17.90 30.93 8.14
CA GLY A 534 -16.55 30.99 8.70
C GLY A 534 -16.02 29.68 9.29
N PRO A 535 -16.72 29.05 10.26
CA PRO A 535 -16.25 27.78 10.84
C PRO A 535 -16.09 26.65 9.81
N ILE A 536 -17.08 26.46 8.93
CA ILE A 536 -17.01 25.43 7.89
C ILE A 536 -15.90 25.74 6.87
N ALA A 537 -15.65 27.03 6.59
CA ALA A 537 -14.54 27.40 5.71
C ALA A 537 -13.17 27.13 6.34
N GLU A 538 -13.06 27.29 7.67
CA GLU A 538 -11.86 26.95 8.44
C GLU A 538 -11.63 25.43 8.43
N ASP A 539 -12.64 24.62 8.73
CA ASP A 539 -12.56 23.15 8.70
C ASP A 539 -12.22 22.64 7.30
N PHE A 540 -12.85 23.22 6.25
CA PHE A 540 -12.51 22.87 4.87
C PHE A 540 -11.07 23.25 4.52
N GLY A 541 -10.59 24.39 4.99
CA GLY A 541 -9.19 24.81 4.83
C GLY A 541 -8.23 23.80 5.46
N ALA A 542 -8.47 23.42 6.70
CA ALA A 542 -7.64 22.43 7.42
C ALA A 542 -7.63 21.04 6.73
N ALA A 543 -8.81 20.56 6.30
CA ALA A 543 -8.90 19.29 5.57
C ALA A 543 -8.23 19.35 4.17
N MET A 544 -8.22 20.52 3.53
CA MET A 544 -7.47 20.75 2.28
C MET A 544 -5.97 20.82 2.52
N ASP A 545 -5.52 21.36 3.66
CA ASP A 545 -4.11 21.35 4.05
C ASP A 545 -3.63 19.90 4.30
N ASP A 546 -4.45 19.07 4.96
CA ASP A 546 -4.20 17.63 5.11
C ASP A 546 -4.03 16.93 3.75
N TRP A 547 -4.93 17.21 2.80
CA TRP A 547 -4.83 16.67 1.44
C TRP A 547 -3.60 17.16 0.69
N GLN A 548 -3.27 18.45 0.80
CA GLN A 548 -2.10 19.03 0.14
C GLN A 548 -0.79 18.44 0.70
N ALA A 549 -0.71 18.24 2.01
CA ALA A 549 0.42 17.56 2.65
C ALA A 549 0.59 16.14 2.11
N ALA A 550 -0.51 15.37 2.02
CA ALA A 550 -0.50 14.02 1.46
C ALA A 550 -0.09 13.98 -0.03
N MET A 551 -0.40 15.00 -0.82
CA MET A 551 0.08 15.10 -2.21
C MET A 551 1.55 15.52 -2.25
N ALA A 552 1.96 16.48 -1.40
CA ALA A 552 3.33 16.97 -1.35
C ALA A 552 4.33 15.86 -0.95
N SER A 553 3.92 14.97 -0.05
CA SER A 553 4.74 13.84 0.40
C SER A 553 5.07 12.83 -0.71
N ARG A 554 4.38 12.88 -1.84
CA ARG A 554 4.45 11.87 -2.93
C ARG A 554 4.66 12.50 -4.32
N LEU A 555 5.29 13.68 -4.40
CA LEU A 555 5.56 14.34 -5.68
C LEU A 555 6.63 13.61 -6.53
N ASP A 556 7.27 12.60 -5.99
CA ASP A 556 8.15 11.65 -6.66
C ASP A 556 7.41 10.45 -7.28
N PHE A 557 6.05 10.46 -7.27
CA PHE A 557 5.19 9.39 -7.80
C PHE A 557 4.39 9.87 -9.01
N PRO A 558 4.47 9.19 -10.17
CA PRO A 558 3.65 9.52 -11.34
C PRO A 558 2.14 9.57 -11.01
N GLU A 559 1.66 8.65 -10.16
CA GLU A 559 0.26 8.56 -9.74
C GLU A 559 -0.23 9.81 -9.00
N THR A 560 0.64 10.45 -8.21
CA THR A 560 0.31 11.71 -7.54
C THR A 560 0.07 12.83 -8.55
N HIS A 561 0.89 12.92 -9.58
CA HIS A 561 0.71 13.91 -10.65
C HIS A 561 -0.56 13.64 -11.47
N LEU A 562 -0.96 12.37 -11.67
CA LEU A 562 -2.27 12.03 -12.25
C LEU A 562 -3.42 12.56 -11.39
N GLN A 563 -3.36 12.38 -10.06
CA GLN A 563 -4.36 12.90 -9.14
C GLN A 563 -4.41 14.45 -9.17
N LEU A 564 -3.25 15.11 -9.12
CA LEU A 564 -3.16 16.58 -9.21
C LEU A 564 -3.69 17.11 -10.55
N ALA A 565 -3.45 16.39 -11.64
CA ALA A 565 -4.01 16.72 -12.95
C ALA A 565 -5.53 16.62 -12.95
N GLY A 566 -6.10 15.53 -12.42
CA GLY A 566 -7.55 15.34 -12.28
C GLY A 566 -8.22 16.45 -11.45
N VAL A 567 -7.62 16.81 -10.31
CA VAL A 567 -8.09 17.93 -9.48
C VAL A 567 -8.02 19.26 -10.26
N SER A 568 -6.93 19.51 -10.98
CA SER A 568 -6.75 20.71 -11.79
C SER A 568 -7.81 20.82 -12.90
N LEU A 569 -8.16 19.69 -13.54
CA LEU A 569 -9.26 19.63 -14.51
C LEU A 569 -10.62 19.95 -13.86
N THR A 570 -10.90 19.38 -12.70
CA THR A 570 -12.12 19.64 -11.92
C THR A 570 -12.26 21.13 -11.61
N LEU A 571 -11.14 21.78 -11.23
CA LEU A 571 -11.07 23.23 -10.98
C LEU A 571 -10.95 24.08 -12.26
N ARG A 572 -11.00 23.45 -13.44
CA ARG A 572 -10.85 24.10 -14.76
C ARG A 572 -9.53 24.87 -14.94
N ASN A 573 -8.48 24.45 -14.23
CA ASN A 573 -7.14 25.01 -14.36
C ASN A 573 -6.32 24.21 -15.37
N MET A 574 -6.56 24.44 -16.68
CA MET A 574 -5.93 23.68 -17.76
C MET A 574 -4.40 23.79 -17.74
N ALA A 575 -3.85 24.95 -17.34
CA ALA A 575 -2.41 25.14 -17.27
C ALA A 575 -1.74 24.31 -16.16
N ALA A 576 -2.40 24.14 -15.01
CA ALA A 576 -1.93 23.26 -13.94
C ALA A 576 -2.10 21.79 -14.33
N ALA A 577 -3.19 21.42 -14.99
CA ALA A 577 -3.43 20.07 -15.48
C ALA A 577 -2.34 19.65 -16.50
N GLU A 578 -2.01 20.52 -17.48
CA GLU A 578 -0.94 20.23 -18.46
C GLU A 578 0.42 20.03 -17.79
N ARG A 579 0.77 20.88 -16.81
CA ARG A 579 2.05 20.71 -16.08
C ARG A 579 2.09 19.37 -15.32
N ALA A 580 1.00 18.99 -14.69
CA ALA A 580 0.93 17.74 -13.96
C ALA A 580 1.01 16.52 -14.90
N PHE A 581 0.26 16.50 -16.01
CA PHE A 581 0.39 15.43 -17.02
C PHE A 581 1.79 15.41 -17.69
N ALA A 582 2.41 16.58 -17.89
CA ALA A 582 3.77 16.64 -18.40
C ALA A 582 4.77 16.00 -17.44
N GLU A 583 4.56 16.14 -16.12
CA GLU A 583 5.40 15.50 -15.12
C GLU A 583 5.18 13.98 -15.09
N VAL A 584 3.93 13.51 -15.26
CA VAL A 584 3.65 12.07 -15.42
C VAL A 584 4.47 11.47 -16.55
N VAL A 585 4.37 12.01 -17.78
CA VAL A 585 5.07 11.44 -18.95
C VAL A 585 6.58 11.64 -18.90
N ARG A 586 7.07 12.56 -18.10
CA ARG A 586 8.51 12.69 -17.81
C ARG A 586 9.01 11.57 -16.90
N MET A 587 8.21 11.19 -15.89
CA MET A 587 8.56 10.12 -14.94
C MET A 587 8.33 8.73 -15.53
N ASP A 588 7.24 8.58 -16.27
CA ASP A 588 6.82 7.34 -16.89
C ASP A 588 6.27 7.64 -18.30
N PRO A 589 7.13 7.61 -19.32
CA PRO A 589 6.74 7.92 -20.70
C PRO A 589 5.71 6.94 -21.29
N GLN A 590 5.56 5.75 -20.71
CA GLN A 590 4.62 4.72 -21.18
C GLN A 590 3.17 4.98 -20.72
N ARG A 591 2.90 6.03 -19.94
CA ARG A 591 1.56 6.40 -19.48
C ARG A 591 0.71 7.03 -20.58
N GLN A 592 0.06 6.15 -21.36
CA GLN A 592 -0.83 6.53 -22.47
C GLN A 592 -1.87 7.58 -22.07
N GLU A 593 -2.55 7.38 -20.94
CA GLU A 593 -3.62 8.25 -20.48
C GLU A 593 -3.15 9.71 -20.25
N ALA A 594 -1.92 9.89 -19.81
CA ALA A 594 -1.36 11.21 -19.64
C ALA A 594 -1.08 11.90 -20.98
N TRP A 595 -0.55 11.16 -21.96
CA TRP A 595 -0.35 11.66 -23.32
C TRP A 595 -1.67 12.06 -23.98
N VAL A 596 -2.69 11.20 -23.90
CA VAL A 596 -4.04 11.47 -24.43
C VAL A 596 -4.62 12.77 -23.84
N MET A 597 -4.49 12.97 -22.53
CA MET A 597 -4.97 14.19 -21.88
C MET A 597 -4.18 15.42 -22.30
N ARG A 598 -2.87 15.33 -22.47
CA ARG A 598 -2.02 16.42 -22.97
C ARG A 598 -2.43 16.83 -24.39
N VAL A 599 -2.69 15.86 -25.29
CA VAL A 599 -3.20 16.14 -26.65
C VAL A 599 -4.52 16.91 -26.59
N ARG A 600 -5.46 16.46 -25.75
CA ARG A 600 -6.78 17.10 -25.58
C ARG A 600 -6.67 18.52 -25.03
N ILE A 601 -5.83 18.73 -24.01
CA ILE A 601 -5.60 20.07 -23.43
C ILE A 601 -4.97 20.98 -24.50
N ALA A 602 -3.94 20.53 -25.22
CA ALA A 602 -3.30 21.29 -26.27
C ALA A 602 -4.28 21.69 -27.38
N ALA A 603 -5.15 20.75 -27.81
CA ALA A 603 -6.16 21.03 -28.81
C ALA A 603 -7.17 22.10 -28.34
N ALA A 604 -7.59 22.04 -27.07
CA ALA A 604 -8.57 22.95 -26.51
C ALA A 604 -8.02 24.35 -26.21
N THR A 605 -6.73 24.47 -25.84
CA THR A 605 -6.16 25.73 -25.34
C THR A 605 -5.24 26.42 -26.36
N GLU A 606 -4.51 25.68 -27.20
CA GLU A 606 -3.50 26.20 -28.10
C GLU A 606 -3.77 25.87 -29.59
N GLY A 607 -4.72 24.96 -29.84
CA GLY A 607 -5.18 24.62 -31.17
C GLY A 607 -4.50 23.38 -31.80
N PRO A 608 -4.96 22.99 -33.03
CA PRO A 608 -4.65 21.70 -33.61
C PRO A 608 -3.16 21.49 -33.94
N GLN A 609 -2.44 22.56 -34.25
CA GLN A 609 -1.01 22.45 -34.56
C GLN A 609 -0.18 22.06 -33.32
N ARG A 610 -0.51 22.62 -32.16
CA ARG A 610 0.13 22.23 -30.90
C ARG A 610 -0.25 20.82 -30.49
N ALA A 611 -1.52 20.44 -30.63
CA ALA A 611 -1.97 19.07 -30.41
C ALA A 611 -1.23 18.06 -31.29
N LEU A 612 -1.02 18.37 -32.57
CA LEU A 612 -0.26 17.55 -33.51
C LEU A 612 1.21 17.39 -33.06
N SER A 613 1.82 18.46 -32.53
CA SER A 613 3.17 18.37 -31.96
C SER A 613 3.23 17.43 -30.75
N VAL A 614 2.23 17.48 -29.86
CA VAL A 614 2.18 16.62 -28.66
C VAL A 614 1.94 15.16 -29.05
N VAL A 615 1.01 14.89 -29.98
CA VAL A 615 0.74 13.50 -30.42
C VAL A 615 1.91 12.88 -31.16
N ASN A 616 2.67 13.67 -31.93
CA ASN A 616 3.88 13.15 -32.58
C ASN A 616 4.96 12.79 -31.55
N ALA A 617 5.18 13.62 -30.50
CA ALA A 617 6.09 13.30 -29.41
C ALA A 617 5.64 12.04 -28.64
N ALA A 618 4.33 11.87 -28.42
CA ALA A 618 3.79 10.67 -27.79
C ALA A 618 4.03 9.41 -28.65
N LEU A 619 3.89 9.51 -29.99
CA LEU A 619 4.11 8.39 -30.90
C LEU A 619 5.59 8.05 -31.14
N GLU A 620 6.53 8.90 -30.71
CA GLU A 620 7.96 8.53 -30.64
C GLU A 620 8.21 7.50 -29.53
N VAL A 621 7.41 7.54 -28.46
CA VAL A 621 7.48 6.62 -27.31
C VAL A 621 6.53 5.44 -27.48
N LEU A 622 5.31 5.69 -27.97
CA LEU A 622 4.21 4.73 -28.12
C LEU A 622 3.79 4.63 -29.59
N PRO A 623 4.64 4.08 -30.49
CA PRO A 623 4.44 4.15 -31.93
C PRO A 623 3.19 3.43 -32.44
N ASP A 624 2.77 2.38 -31.75
CA ASP A 624 1.63 1.52 -32.13
C ASP A 624 0.34 1.82 -31.34
N ASP A 625 0.33 2.91 -30.54
CA ASP A 625 -0.84 3.26 -29.75
C ASP A 625 -2.01 3.73 -30.63
N LEU A 626 -3.07 2.94 -30.63
CA LEU A 626 -4.24 3.16 -31.51
C LEU A 626 -5.00 4.46 -31.20
N ALA A 627 -5.03 4.90 -29.94
CA ALA A 627 -5.70 6.14 -29.56
C ALA A 627 -4.91 7.36 -30.05
N LEU A 628 -3.59 7.35 -29.87
CA LEU A 628 -2.69 8.41 -30.34
C LEU A 628 -2.66 8.48 -31.88
N LEU A 629 -2.62 7.34 -32.55
CA LEU A 629 -2.74 7.26 -34.00
C LEU A 629 -4.09 7.79 -34.50
N GLY A 630 -5.18 7.51 -33.76
CA GLY A 630 -6.51 8.06 -34.03
C GLY A 630 -6.55 9.59 -33.91
N PHE A 631 -6.00 10.16 -32.85
CA PHE A 631 -5.87 11.62 -32.69
C PHE A 631 -5.04 12.27 -33.79
N LYS A 632 -3.92 11.65 -34.17
CA LYS A 632 -3.10 12.14 -35.27
C LYS A 632 -3.88 12.20 -36.59
N ALA A 633 -4.58 11.10 -36.93
CA ALA A 633 -5.40 11.02 -38.15
C ALA A 633 -6.50 12.11 -38.15
N GLU A 634 -7.18 12.32 -37.02
CA GLU A 634 -8.20 13.37 -36.89
C GLU A 634 -7.61 14.78 -37.10
N LEU A 635 -6.48 15.07 -36.46
CA LEU A 635 -5.82 16.38 -36.55
C LEU A 635 -5.28 16.68 -37.95
N GLU A 636 -4.83 15.64 -38.69
CA GLU A 636 -4.33 15.74 -40.06
C GLU A 636 -5.46 15.67 -41.11
N GLY A 637 -6.69 15.32 -40.73
CA GLY A 637 -7.80 15.09 -41.65
C GLY A 637 -7.60 13.87 -42.52
N SER A 638 -6.83 12.88 -42.06
CA SER A 638 -6.55 11.61 -42.74
C SER A 638 -7.51 10.49 -42.31
N SER A 639 -7.49 9.34 -43.03
CA SER A 639 -8.30 8.20 -42.62
C SER A 639 -7.74 7.52 -41.37
N LEU A 640 -8.64 7.08 -40.48
CA LEU A 640 -8.26 6.32 -39.27
C LEU A 640 -7.55 5.02 -39.64
N PRO A 641 -6.45 4.66 -38.94
CA PRO A 641 -5.83 3.36 -39.10
C PRO A 641 -6.80 2.23 -38.74
N PRO A 642 -6.68 1.03 -39.33
CA PRO A 642 -7.52 -0.10 -38.98
C PRO A 642 -7.44 -0.41 -37.48
N GLY A 643 -8.59 -0.48 -36.80
CA GLY A 643 -8.68 -0.75 -35.36
C GLY A 643 -8.59 0.47 -34.48
N ALA A 644 -8.21 1.66 -34.97
CA ALA A 644 -8.23 2.88 -34.18
C ALA A 644 -9.68 3.28 -33.88
N LEU A 645 -10.02 3.34 -32.62
CA LEU A 645 -11.23 3.97 -32.10
C LEU A 645 -10.83 5.27 -31.45
N LEU A 646 -11.51 6.38 -31.79
CA LEU A 646 -11.40 7.57 -30.95
C LEU A 646 -11.88 7.19 -29.55
N PRO A 647 -11.03 7.33 -28.52
CA PRO A 647 -11.47 7.05 -27.17
C PRO A 647 -12.67 7.96 -26.86
N PRO A 648 -13.71 7.46 -26.18
CA PRO A 648 -14.85 8.26 -25.80
C PRO A 648 -14.37 9.53 -25.08
N PRO A 649 -15.10 10.65 -25.19
CA PRO A 649 -14.75 11.86 -24.46
C PRO A 649 -14.55 11.47 -23.00
N ALA A 650 -13.42 11.89 -22.41
CA ALA A 650 -13.08 11.50 -21.07
C ALA A 650 -14.28 11.79 -20.15
N ARG A 651 -14.97 10.75 -19.70
CA ARG A 651 -15.70 10.86 -18.45
C ARG A 651 -14.63 11.16 -17.41
N SER A 652 -14.90 12.10 -16.52
CA SER A 652 -14.01 12.39 -15.40
C SER A 652 -13.97 11.17 -14.49
N THR A 653 -13.21 10.18 -14.91
CA THR A 653 -12.85 9.05 -14.05
C THR A 653 -11.54 9.44 -13.42
N ASP A 654 -11.58 9.63 -12.11
CA ASP A 654 -10.38 9.71 -11.33
C ASP A 654 -9.51 8.49 -11.66
N ALA A 655 -8.27 8.78 -11.95
CA ALA A 655 -7.24 7.76 -11.92
C ALA A 655 -7.18 7.15 -10.50
N PRO A 656 -6.80 5.88 -10.38
CA PRO A 656 -6.84 5.09 -9.15
C PRO A 656 -6.15 5.75 -7.95
#